data_7ee7228a128dd5b9c9f02860c92b4f22
#
_entry.id   7ee7228a128dd5b9c9f02860c92b4f22
#
_cell.length_a   1.000
_cell.length_b   1.000
_cell.length_c   1.000
_cell.angle_alpha   90.00
_cell.angle_beta   90.00
_cell.angle_gamma   90.00
#
_symmetry.space_group_name_H-M   'P 1'
#
loop_
_entity.id
_entity.type
_entity.pdbx_description
1 polymer ?
#
loop_
_entity_poly.entity_id
_entity_poly.type
_entity_poly.pdbx_seq_one_letter_code
_entity_poly.pdbx_strand_id
1 'polypeptide(L)'
;MSSRFNRRSASPVLSLLTAAILLAGAPVMSATAAEPAARSHANYTFSIEQQPLVSALNAFTAVTGWQVGLPAELGQGVSSPGVRGPLPAEKALERLLVGTNLSYRKLGTNNIVLEKRSAGSALALQQVTISATRNEQDVNSVPSTVSVHDRAELDRQHVNNIRELVRYEPGVSVGGAGTRSGNAGYNIRGIDGDRVLTQVDGVEVPDNFFNGPYAKTRRNYVDPEIVKRVEILRGPASALYGSSAIGGAVSYFTLDPDDIIKPGQDVGARLKTGYSSADESWLTSGTFAGRVQDFDGLLHLSQRNGHETESYGGNNATGLARTGANPEDARTTNVLAKLGWNYGDDNRLGLTYEKFKDDRDVNLKNAVGGPFIGGRGMNLYRDRRGNDTITRERFGLENTFALESPIAGRIKTSLNYQIAKTDQTTAEIYQAGRRVLRTRDTLYEEKQWVFDAQLDKAFSLGETDHQVTYGTTLKQQKVTGSREGSASCLAIGAGCTAIGAPSPSASDSVKKASDFPDPTIDTYSLFAQDQITWDKWTFLPAVRYDYTRLKPKLTQEFLNTVNPTGAYAVDGKDKTWNRVTPKFGLTYALTDNYTWFGQYAEGFRTPSAKALYGRFENLNLGYTVEPNPDLKPETSKGIETGIRGKFDEGSFDIAVYYNKYRDFIDEDNAVVGGTVEQFQAVNIKRATIKGVEAKGRLNLDTFGAPKGLYTQGSVAYTYGRNDDNGEPLNSVNPLKGVFGLGYDQDNYGGLVSWTVVKKQNRVDSTTFHAPDGGTDGPFKTPGFGILDLTAYYKVSKDVTVNGGLYNLTDKKYWNWDDVRSYDSVGEAGVTGPANLDRLTQPGRNFAINVIWDI
;
A
#
# COMPACT_ATOMS: atom_id res chain seq x y z
N MET A 1 15.74 40.83 40.91
CA MET A 1 14.69 40.09 41.63
C MET A 1 13.38 40.34 40.94
N SER A 2 12.90 39.37 40.22
CA SER A 2 11.52 38.99 39.93
C SER A 2 11.56 37.97 38.79
N SER A 3 11.39 36.71 39.13
CA SER A 3 11.34 35.55 38.24
C SER A 3 10.00 35.55 37.49
N ARG A 4 10.03 35.69 36.20
CA ARG A 4 8.86 35.36 35.34
C ARG A 4 8.89 33.86 35.02
N PHE A 5 7.98 33.11 35.61
CA PHE A 5 7.63 31.78 35.23
C PHE A 5 7.03 31.78 33.82
N ASN A 6 7.76 31.22 32.89
CA ASN A 6 7.25 30.91 31.54
C ASN A 6 6.33 29.69 31.67
N ARG A 7 5.01 29.88 31.58
CA ARG A 7 4.04 28.79 31.34
C ARG A 7 4.29 28.25 29.92
N ARG A 8 4.99 27.15 29.85
CA ARG A 8 4.97 26.32 28.61
C ARG A 8 3.55 25.80 28.46
N SER A 9 2.88 26.19 27.37
CA SER A 9 1.60 25.60 26.95
C SER A 9 1.82 24.09 26.77
N ALA A 10 1.03 23.28 27.48
CA ALA A 10 1.00 21.83 27.33
C ALA A 10 0.68 21.50 25.86
N SER A 11 1.46 20.67 25.24
CA SER A 11 1.21 20.18 23.89
C SER A 11 -0.16 19.53 23.80
N PRO A 12 -0.95 19.75 22.75
CA PRO A 12 -2.26 19.09 22.57
C PRO A 12 -2.18 17.55 22.58
N VAL A 13 -0.99 16.98 22.38
CA VAL A 13 -0.72 15.54 22.52
C VAL A 13 -0.94 15.04 23.95
N LEU A 14 -0.65 15.87 24.98
CA LEU A 14 -0.90 15.47 26.37
C LEU A 14 -2.40 15.45 26.70
N SER A 15 -3.20 16.33 26.08
CA SER A 15 -4.65 16.32 26.23
C SER A 15 -5.32 15.14 25.47
N LEU A 16 -4.74 14.68 24.36
CA LEU A 16 -5.19 13.48 23.64
C LEU A 16 -4.92 12.20 24.44
N LEU A 17 -3.73 12.10 25.08
CA LEU A 17 -3.42 10.97 26.00
C LEU A 17 -4.38 10.91 27.18
N THR A 18 -4.73 12.07 27.75
CA THR A 18 -5.66 12.15 28.90
C THR A 18 -7.08 11.73 28.52
N ALA A 19 -7.54 12.07 27.30
CA ALA A 19 -8.84 11.64 26.78
C ALA A 19 -8.86 10.11 26.48
N ALA A 20 -7.76 9.54 25.97
CA ALA A 20 -7.65 8.11 25.72
C ALA A 20 -7.64 7.29 27.03
N ILE A 21 -6.99 7.78 28.08
CA ILE A 21 -6.95 7.11 29.40
C ILE A 21 -8.31 7.20 30.10
N LEU A 22 -9.06 8.29 29.92
CA LEU A 22 -10.40 8.46 30.52
C LEU A 22 -11.46 7.57 29.84
N LEU A 23 -11.32 7.25 28.56
CA LEU A 23 -12.21 6.32 27.86
C LEU A 23 -11.92 4.84 28.20
N ALA A 24 -10.71 4.50 28.62
CA ALA A 24 -10.34 3.16 29.05
C ALA A 24 -10.68 2.84 30.51
N GLY A 25 -11.04 3.82 31.33
CA GLY A 25 -11.17 3.72 32.80
C GLY A 25 -12.57 3.96 33.38
N ALA A 26 -13.67 3.90 32.60
CA ALA A 26 -15.02 4.09 33.15
C ALA A 26 -15.52 2.86 33.93
N PRO A 27 -15.98 2.99 35.17
CA PRO A 27 -16.47 1.87 35.95
C PRO A 27 -17.82 1.37 35.43
N VAL A 28 -17.95 0.05 35.30
CA VAL A 28 -19.16 -0.68 34.92
C VAL A 28 -20.22 -0.52 36.02
N MET A 29 -21.32 0.14 35.71
CA MET A 29 -22.54 0.04 36.51
C MET A 29 -23.36 -1.16 36.01
N SER A 30 -23.56 -2.14 36.89
CA SER A 30 -24.36 -3.34 36.65
C SER A 30 -25.88 -2.96 36.58
N ALA A 31 -26.51 -3.24 35.45
CA ALA A 31 -27.98 -3.21 35.35
C ALA A 31 -28.48 -4.62 34.98
N THR A 32 -29.47 -5.05 35.73
CA THR A 32 -30.12 -6.35 35.72
C THR A 32 -30.89 -6.66 34.45
N ALA A 33 -30.94 -7.94 34.10
CA ALA A 33 -31.40 -8.58 32.90
C ALA A 33 -32.89 -8.45 32.57
N ALA A 34 -33.21 -8.46 31.26
CA ALA A 34 -34.48 -8.91 30.72
C ALA A 34 -34.19 -9.85 29.50
N GLU A 35 -34.91 -10.93 29.42
CA GLU A 35 -34.74 -12.15 28.63
C GLU A 35 -35.19 -12.02 27.14
N PRO A 36 -35.03 -13.08 26.30
CA PRO A 36 -34.30 -13.00 25.04
C PRO A 36 -35.16 -13.20 23.79
N ALA A 37 -34.73 -12.68 22.67
CA ALA A 37 -35.17 -13.13 21.35
C ALA A 37 -34.06 -13.07 20.30
N ALA A 38 -34.01 -14.16 19.50
CA ALA A 38 -33.29 -14.37 18.25
C ALA A 38 -31.80 -14.76 18.33
N ARG A 39 -31.57 -16.05 18.24
CA ARG A 39 -30.25 -16.75 18.17
C ARG A 39 -29.77 -16.84 16.74
N SER A 40 -28.80 -15.99 16.32
CA SER A 40 -27.96 -16.32 15.15
C SER A 40 -26.47 -16.00 15.31
N HIS A 41 -26.05 -15.35 16.40
CA HIS A 41 -24.64 -15.16 16.76
C HIS A 41 -24.41 -15.45 18.25
N ALA A 42 -24.96 -16.53 18.77
CA ALA A 42 -24.67 -16.96 20.13
C ALA A 42 -23.23 -17.47 20.19
N ASN A 43 -22.39 -16.86 21.01
CA ASN A 43 -21.13 -17.45 21.42
C ASN A 43 -21.44 -18.66 22.33
N TYR A 44 -20.86 -19.80 21.98
CA TYR A 44 -20.96 -21.04 22.75
C TYR A 44 -19.62 -21.27 23.45
N THR A 45 -19.66 -21.62 24.71
CA THR A 45 -18.43 -21.99 25.43
C THR A 45 -18.09 -23.46 25.14
N PHE A 46 -16.99 -23.69 24.46
CA PHE A 46 -16.52 -25.02 24.10
C PHE A 46 -15.42 -25.49 25.04
N SER A 47 -15.46 -26.78 25.39
CA SER A 47 -14.39 -27.51 26.06
C SER A 47 -14.25 -28.89 25.43
N ILE A 48 -13.84 -28.91 24.16
CA ILE A 48 -13.70 -30.14 23.37
C ILE A 48 -12.20 -30.39 23.19
N GLU A 49 -11.70 -31.45 23.75
CA GLU A 49 -10.30 -31.86 23.65
C GLU A 49 -10.03 -32.55 22.30
N GLN A 50 -8.73 -32.72 21.99
CA GLN A 50 -8.34 -33.52 20.83
C GLN A 50 -8.87 -34.93 20.93
N GLN A 51 -9.67 -35.35 19.96
CA GLN A 51 -10.35 -36.63 19.96
C GLN A 51 -10.76 -37.05 18.54
N PRO A 52 -11.25 -38.28 18.31
CA PRO A 52 -11.81 -38.66 17.01
C PRO A 52 -12.87 -37.68 16.53
N LEU A 53 -12.82 -37.31 15.25
CA LEU A 53 -13.68 -36.28 14.67
C LEU A 53 -15.17 -36.48 14.96
N VAL A 54 -15.64 -37.71 14.84
CA VAL A 54 -17.05 -38.09 15.15
C VAL A 54 -17.42 -37.70 16.59
N SER A 55 -16.54 -37.95 17.55
CA SER A 55 -16.77 -37.58 18.96
C SER A 55 -16.76 -36.08 19.17
N ALA A 56 -15.82 -35.38 18.53
CA ALA A 56 -15.71 -33.93 18.59
C ALA A 56 -16.94 -33.23 18.00
N LEU A 57 -17.47 -33.73 16.88
CA LEU A 57 -18.69 -33.23 16.25
C LEU A 57 -19.94 -33.50 17.09
N ASN A 58 -20.03 -34.66 17.74
CA ASN A 58 -21.11 -34.95 18.68
C ASN A 58 -21.08 -33.99 19.88
N ALA A 59 -19.90 -33.69 20.43
CA ALA A 59 -19.75 -32.71 21.47
C ALA A 59 -20.11 -31.28 21.00
N PHE A 60 -19.71 -30.92 19.80
CA PHE A 60 -20.09 -29.65 19.17
C PHE A 60 -21.62 -29.54 19.00
N THR A 61 -22.28 -30.60 18.50
CA THR A 61 -23.75 -30.68 18.34
C THR A 61 -24.44 -30.53 19.68
N ALA A 62 -23.92 -31.16 20.74
CA ALA A 62 -24.48 -31.07 22.08
C ALA A 62 -24.43 -29.64 22.65
N VAL A 63 -23.40 -28.88 22.33
CA VAL A 63 -23.20 -27.48 22.78
C VAL A 63 -24.04 -26.50 21.95
N THR A 64 -24.05 -26.66 20.63
CA THR A 64 -24.60 -25.67 19.69
C THR A 64 -26.03 -25.97 19.26
N GLY A 65 -26.47 -27.21 19.35
CA GLY A 65 -27.74 -27.69 18.77
C GLY A 65 -27.70 -27.79 17.24
N TRP A 66 -26.59 -27.61 16.59
CA TRP A 66 -26.44 -27.78 15.15
C TRP A 66 -26.47 -29.25 14.76
N GLN A 67 -27.12 -29.57 13.65
CA GLN A 67 -27.08 -30.92 13.09
C GLN A 67 -25.97 -31.04 12.07
N VAL A 68 -25.03 -31.95 12.33
CA VAL A 68 -23.85 -32.18 11.51
C VAL A 68 -23.97 -33.51 10.77
N GLY A 69 -24.23 -33.45 9.48
CA GLY A 69 -24.18 -34.64 8.60
C GLY A 69 -22.72 -34.99 8.26
N LEU A 70 -22.26 -36.17 8.68
CA LEU A 70 -20.94 -36.70 8.32
C LEU A 70 -21.11 -38.04 7.61
N PRO A 71 -20.78 -38.15 6.31
CA PRO A 71 -20.71 -39.43 5.62
C PRO A 71 -19.77 -40.40 6.36
N ALA A 72 -20.20 -41.62 6.61
CA ALA A 72 -19.49 -42.62 7.43
C ALA A 72 -18.03 -42.86 6.94
N GLU A 73 -17.84 -42.75 5.64
CA GLU A 73 -16.53 -42.95 4.97
C GLU A 73 -15.53 -41.82 5.29
N LEU A 74 -16.02 -40.60 5.60
CA LEU A 74 -15.19 -39.43 5.84
C LEU A 74 -14.77 -39.26 7.31
N GLY A 75 -15.46 -39.94 8.23
CA GLY A 75 -15.18 -39.80 9.67
C GLY A 75 -14.23 -40.86 10.24
N GLN A 76 -13.93 -41.93 9.48
CA GLN A 76 -13.10 -43.05 9.96
C GLN A 76 -11.62 -42.68 10.02
N GLY A 77 -11.01 -42.84 11.21
CA GLY A 77 -9.56 -42.59 11.41
C GLY A 77 -9.16 -41.10 11.42
N VAL A 78 -10.11 -40.16 11.35
CA VAL A 78 -9.85 -38.73 11.38
C VAL A 78 -9.92 -38.22 12.82
N SER A 79 -8.88 -37.49 13.26
CA SER A 79 -8.83 -36.83 14.58
C SER A 79 -9.07 -35.32 14.43
N SER A 80 -9.86 -34.75 15.33
CA SER A 80 -10.07 -33.30 15.48
C SER A 80 -9.09 -32.74 16.50
N PRO A 81 -8.50 -31.54 16.27
CA PRO A 81 -7.60 -30.88 17.24
C PRO A 81 -8.33 -30.40 18.50
N GLY A 82 -9.68 -30.44 18.50
CA GLY A 82 -10.48 -29.91 19.59
C GLY A 82 -10.69 -28.39 19.51
N VAL A 83 -11.50 -27.88 20.44
CA VAL A 83 -11.76 -26.43 20.57
C VAL A 83 -12.07 -26.06 22.01
N ARG A 84 -11.49 -24.96 22.53
CA ARG A 84 -11.76 -24.45 23.87
C ARG A 84 -12.06 -22.94 23.81
N GLY A 85 -12.88 -22.47 24.74
CA GLY A 85 -13.26 -21.07 24.91
C GLY A 85 -14.58 -20.68 24.26
N PRO A 86 -15.00 -19.41 24.43
CA PRO A 86 -16.22 -18.89 23.83
C PRO A 86 -15.99 -18.57 22.34
N LEU A 87 -16.79 -19.20 21.47
CA LEU A 87 -16.70 -19.03 20.04
C LEU A 87 -18.08 -19.10 19.39
N PRO A 88 -18.32 -18.37 18.28
CA PRO A 88 -19.43 -18.66 17.40
C PRO A 88 -19.37 -20.10 16.89
N ALA A 89 -20.53 -20.75 16.71
CA ALA A 89 -20.60 -22.14 16.27
C ALA A 89 -19.78 -22.41 15.01
N GLU A 90 -19.80 -21.51 14.04
CA GLU A 90 -19.04 -21.64 12.79
C GLU A 90 -17.52 -21.65 13.03
N LYS A 91 -17.03 -20.74 13.85
CA LYS A 91 -15.60 -20.65 14.18
C LYS A 91 -15.12 -21.87 14.97
N ALA A 92 -15.97 -22.38 15.86
CA ALA A 92 -15.68 -23.61 16.59
C ALA A 92 -15.62 -24.81 15.64
N LEU A 93 -16.55 -24.91 14.70
CA LEU A 93 -16.55 -25.96 13.68
C LEU A 93 -15.32 -25.88 12.76
N GLU A 94 -14.96 -24.68 12.30
CA GLU A 94 -13.75 -24.47 11.51
C GLU A 94 -12.52 -24.99 12.26
N ARG A 95 -12.38 -24.68 13.56
CA ARG A 95 -11.28 -25.21 14.40
C ARG A 95 -11.30 -26.72 14.55
N LEU A 96 -12.48 -27.31 14.74
CA LEU A 96 -12.60 -28.77 14.84
C LEU A 96 -12.23 -29.50 13.54
N LEU A 97 -12.35 -28.83 12.39
CA LEU A 97 -12.04 -29.39 11.08
C LEU A 97 -10.60 -29.14 10.61
N VAL A 98 -9.82 -28.36 11.35
CA VAL A 98 -8.41 -28.10 11.01
C VAL A 98 -7.63 -29.42 10.95
N GLY A 99 -6.89 -29.64 9.86
CA GLY A 99 -6.08 -30.83 9.65
C GLY A 99 -6.86 -32.08 9.24
N THR A 100 -8.20 -32.04 9.16
CA THR A 100 -9.05 -33.18 8.79
C THR A 100 -9.22 -33.40 7.30
N ASN A 101 -8.79 -32.47 6.46
CA ASN A 101 -9.05 -32.44 5.02
C ASN A 101 -10.57 -32.44 4.65
N LEU A 102 -11.40 -31.95 5.56
CA LEU A 102 -12.84 -31.81 5.39
C LEU A 102 -13.23 -30.33 5.36
N SER A 103 -14.30 -30.04 4.66
CA SER A 103 -15.02 -28.75 4.67
C SER A 103 -16.49 -28.99 4.99
N TYR A 104 -17.23 -27.93 5.29
CA TYR A 104 -18.66 -28.05 5.53
C TYR A 104 -19.46 -27.19 4.56
N ARG A 105 -20.66 -27.67 4.23
CA ARG A 105 -21.65 -26.90 3.48
C ARG A 105 -22.92 -26.75 4.31
N LYS A 106 -23.42 -25.51 4.41
CA LYS A 106 -24.68 -25.23 5.10
C LYS A 106 -25.87 -25.70 4.24
N LEU A 107 -26.78 -26.45 4.84
CA LEU A 107 -28.06 -26.81 4.25
C LEU A 107 -29.21 -25.98 4.84
N GLY A 108 -28.98 -25.18 5.85
CA GLY A 108 -29.95 -24.35 6.56
C GLY A 108 -29.30 -23.63 7.74
N THR A 109 -30.05 -22.90 8.54
CA THR A 109 -29.56 -22.07 9.63
C THR A 109 -28.72 -22.85 10.65
N ASN A 110 -29.11 -24.11 10.97
CA ASN A 110 -28.41 -24.95 11.95
C ASN A 110 -28.11 -26.36 11.42
N ASN A 111 -28.12 -26.56 10.11
CA ASN A 111 -27.88 -27.86 9.45
C ASN A 111 -26.68 -27.74 8.52
N ILE A 112 -25.70 -28.61 8.72
CA ILE A 112 -24.50 -28.67 7.89
C ILE A 112 -24.19 -30.09 7.47
N VAL A 113 -23.52 -30.24 6.33
CA VAL A 113 -22.97 -31.53 5.86
C VAL A 113 -21.45 -31.32 5.66
N LEU A 114 -20.68 -32.30 6.17
CA LEU A 114 -19.25 -32.36 5.94
C LEU A 114 -18.95 -33.06 4.62
N GLU A 115 -18.05 -32.50 3.86
CA GLU A 115 -17.65 -33.00 2.56
C GLU A 115 -16.11 -33.08 2.52
N LYS A 116 -15.59 -33.99 1.70
CA LYS A 116 -14.14 -34.06 1.52
C LYS A 116 -13.66 -32.80 0.84
N ARG A 117 -12.68 -32.11 1.41
CA ARG A 117 -12.07 -30.93 0.81
C ARG A 117 -11.48 -31.30 -0.54
N SER A 118 -12.00 -30.75 -1.62
CA SER A 118 -11.45 -30.98 -2.97
C SER A 118 -10.04 -30.40 -3.05
N ALA A 119 -9.08 -31.08 -3.67
CA ALA A 119 -7.71 -30.62 -3.82
C ALA A 119 -7.59 -29.25 -4.55
N GLY A 120 -8.61 -28.88 -5.33
CA GLY A 120 -8.73 -27.53 -5.94
C GLY A 120 -9.34 -26.48 -5.01
N SER A 121 -9.96 -26.84 -3.87
CA SER A 121 -10.58 -25.93 -2.93
C SER A 121 -9.65 -25.46 -1.80
N ALA A 122 -8.43 -25.99 -1.72
CA ALA A 122 -7.43 -25.53 -0.74
C ALA A 122 -7.03 -24.04 -0.94
N LEU A 123 -7.41 -23.44 -2.05
CA LEU A 123 -7.23 -22.01 -2.37
C LEU A 123 -8.50 -21.17 -2.26
N ALA A 124 -9.63 -21.79 -1.93
CA ALA A 124 -10.89 -21.07 -1.74
C ALA A 124 -11.27 -21.00 -0.25
N LEU A 125 -10.33 -20.69 0.63
CA LEU A 125 -10.68 -20.04 1.88
C LEU A 125 -11.50 -18.81 1.49
N GLN A 126 -12.64 -18.62 2.13
CA GLN A 126 -13.46 -17.44 1.95
C GLN A 126 -12.58 -16.21 2.17
N GLN A 127 -12.18 -15.52 1.08
CA GLN A 127 -11.34 -14.33 1.19
C GLN A 127 -12.14 -13.26 1.94
N VAL A 128 -11.62 -12.83 3.08
CA VAL A 128 -12.23 -11.77 3.88
C VAL A 128 -11.50 -10.46 3.66
N THR A 129 -12.23 -9.37 3.70
CA THR A 129 -11.70 -8.01 3.64
C THR A 129 -12.15 -7.20 4.85
N ILE A 130 -11.29 -6.35 5.34
CA ILE A 130 -11.59 -5.32 6.33
C ILE A 130 -11.66 -3.94 5.66
N SER A 131 -10.88 -3.77 4.57
CA SER A 131 -10.71 -2.46 3.92
C SER A 131 -11.98 -1.93 3.28
N ALA A 132 -12.94 -2.78 2.93
CA ALA A 132 -14.18 -2.35 2.30
C ALA A 132 -15.22 -1.78 3.28
N THR A 133 -15.18 -2.21 4.56
CA THR A 133 -16.24 -1.95 5.54
C THR A 133 -15.76 -1.66 6.95
N ARG A 134 -14.43 -1.60 7.21
CA ARG A 134 -13.79 -1.54 8.53
C ARG A 134 -14.08 -2.74 9.46
N ASN A 135 -14.85 -3.71 9.00
CA ASN A 135 -15.13 -4.96 9.67
C ASN A 135 -14.79 -6.12 8.75
N GLU A 136 -14.47 -7.27 9.31
CA GLU A 136 -14.19 -8.48 8.56
C GLU A 136 -15.46 -8.96 7.83
N GLN A 137 -15.39 -8.99 6.49
CA GLN A 137 -16.47 -9.37 5.60
C GLN A 137 -15.98 -10.30 4.49
N ASP A 138 -16.81 -11.20 4.02
CA ASP A 138 -16.54 -11.93 2.79
C ASP A 138 -16.39 -10.95 1.61
N VAL A 139 -15.33 -11.07 0.82
CA VAL A 139 -15.09 -10.25 -0.37
C VAL A 139 -16.29 -10.28 -1.33
N ASN A 140 -17.02 -11.39 -1.38
CA ASN A 140 -18.19 -11.51 -2.24
C ASN A 140 -19.43 -10.74 -1.73
N SER A 141 -19.48 -10.41 -0.45
CA SER A 141 -20.61 -9.69 0.17
C SER A 141 -20.48 -8.18 0.15
N VAL A 142 -19.28 -7.63 -0.14
CA VAL A 142 -19.05 -6.18 -0.09
C VAL A 142 -19.41 -5.49 -1.41
N PRO A 143 -20.00 -4.28 -1.40
CA PRO A 143 -20.41 -3.57 -2.61
C PRO A 143 -19.26 -2.81 -3.31
N SER A 144 -18.04 -3.34 -3.27
CA SER A 144 -16.84 -2.68 -3.80
C SER A 144 -15.92 -3.70 -4.45
N THR A 145 -15.16 -3.30 -5.47
CA THR A 145 -14.10 -4.16 -6.03
C THR A 145 -12.91 -4.15 -5.10
N VAL A 146 -12.59 -5.32 -4.54
CA VAL A 146 -11.44 -5.54 -3.65
C VAL A 146 -10.63 -6.73 -4.15
N SER A 147 -9.31 -6.61 -4.12
CA SER A 147 -8.39 -7.75 -4.27
C SER A 147 -7.73 -8.01 -2.94
N VAL A 148 -7.59 -9.29 -2.60
CA VAL A 148 -6.93 -9.75 -1.37
C VAL A 148 -5.82 -10.70 -1.77
N HIS A 149 -4.60 -10.44 -1.32
CA HIS A 149 -3.43 -11.29 -1.52
C HIS A 149 -2.96 -11.79 -0.15
N ASP A 150 -3.05 -13.09 0.06
CA ASP A 150 -2.63 -13.73 1.32
C ASP A 150 -1.14 -14.09 1.33
N ARG A 151 -0.63 -14.49 2.51
CA ARG A 151 0.78 -14.87 2.69
C ARG A 151 1.21 -16.00 1.75
N ALA A 152 0.37 -17.00 1.53
CA ALA A 152 0.70 -18.14 0.69
C ALA A 152 0.84 -17.74 -0.79
N GLU A 153 -0.01 -16.84 -1.26
CA GLU A 153 0.08 -16.27 -2.61
C GLU A 153 1.36 -15.42 -2.77
N LEU A 154 1.65 -14.53 -1.79
CA LEU A 154 2.86 -13.71 -1.79
C LEU A 154 4.13 -14.57 -1.87
N ASP A 155 4.16 -15.69 -1.15
CA ASP A 155 5.29 -16.61 -1.16
C ASP A 155 5.47 -17.35 -2.49
N ARG A 156 4.35 -17.86 -3.06
CA ARG A 156 4.38 -18.56 -4.36
C ARG A 156 4.75 -17.65 -5.53
N GLN A 157 4.35 -16.38 -5.47
CA GLN A 157 4.66 -15.40 -6.51
C GLN A 157 6.02 -14.71 -6.30
N HIS A 158 6.76 -15.06 -5.24
CA HIS A 158 8.05 -14.45 -4.88
C HIS A 158 7.97 -12.93 -4.78
N VAL A 159 6.94 -12.44 -4.07
CA VAL A 159 6.73 -11.00 -3.91
C VAL A 159 7.78 -10.43 -2.96
N ASN A 160 8.71 -9.65 -3.49
CA ASN A 160 9.81 -9.03 -2.77
C ASN A 160 9.60 -7.51 -2.56
N ASN A 161 8.71 -6.91 -3.34
CA ASN A 161 8.42 -5.48 -3.30
C ASN A 161 7.00 -5.17 -3.79
N ILE A 162 6.58 -3.90 -3.64
CA ILE A 162 5.22 -3.47 -3.98
C ILE A 162 4.87 -3.61 -5.48
N ARG A 163 5.85 -3.60 -6.39
CA ARG A 163 5.65 -3.81 -7.83
C ARG A 163 5.31 -5.25 -8.14
N GLU A 164 6.03 -6.18 -7.53
CA GLU A 164 5.81 -7.62 -7.72
C GLU A 164 4.47 -8.05 -7.15
N LEU A 165 3.99 -7.40 -6.07
CA LEU A 165 2.67 -7.62 -5.51
C LEU A 165 1.55 -7.45 -6.55
N VAL A 166 1.67 -6.48 -7.45
CA VAL A 166 0.64 -6.18 -8.46
C VAL A 166 0.99 -6.67 -9.87
N ARG A 167 1.98 -7.56 -9.98
CA ARG A 167 2.44 -8.11 -11.27
C ARG A 167 1.29 -8.69 -12.09
N TYR A 168 0.41 -9.45 -11.46
CA TYR A 168 -0.73 -10.12 -12.09
C TYR A 168 -2.07 -9.44 -11.82
N GLU A 169 -2.06 -8.21 -11.30
CA GLU A 169 -3.25 -7.43 -10.96
C GLU A 169 -3.57 -6.42 -12.08
N PRO A 170 -4.55 -6.66 -12.96
CA PRO A 170 -4.97 -5.67 -13.95
C PRO A 170 -5.63 -4.46 -13.28
N GLY A 171 -5.40 -3.27 -13.87
CA GLY A 171 -5.93 -2.01 -13.35
C GLY A 171 -5.14 -1.43 -12.17
N VAL A 172 -4.10 -2.15 -11.69
CA VAL A 172 -3.18 -1.68 -10.65
C VAL A 172 -1.74 -1.85 -11.13
N SER A 173 -0.89 -0.88 -10.84
CA SER A 173 0.52 -0.89 -11.24
C SER A 173 1.38 -0.06 -10.28
N VAL A 174 2.70 -0.17 -10.42
CA VAL A 174 3.70 0.61 -9.69
C VAL A 174 4.75 1.07 -10.67
N GLY A 175 4.97 2.38 -10.76
CA GLY A 175 5.99 3.00 -11.61
C GLY A 175 7.32 3.19 -10.89
N GLY A 176 8.34 3.66 -11.63
CA GLY A 176 9.64 4.09 -11.11
C GLY A 176 10.80 3.11 -11.25
N ALA A 177 10.61 1.96 -11.95
CA ALA A 177 11.73 1.05 -12.23
C ALA A 177 12.83 1.72 -13.04
N GLY A 178 14.08 1.32 -12.78
CA GLY A 178 15.25 1.85 -13.46
C GLY A 178 15.63 3.29 -13.09
N THR A 179 14.93 3.91 -12.15
CA THR A 179 15.24 5.23 -11.61
C THR A 179 15.92 5.10 -10.24
N ARG A 180 16.77 6.05 -9.84
CA ARG A 180 17.36 6.11 -8.50
C ARG A 180 16.29 6.06 -7.40
N SER A 181 15.14 6.71 -7.65
CA SER A 181 14.03 6.75 -6.68
C SER A 181 13.31 5.41 -6.52
N GLY A 182 13.45 4.47 -7.47
CA GLY A 182 12.80 3.16 -7.41
C GLY A 182 11.28 3.24 -7.42
N ASN A 183 10.61 2.32 -6.73
CA ASN A 183 9.16 2.17 -6.73
C ASN A 183 8.44 3.42 -6.17
N ALA A 184 7.69 4.12 -7.02
CA ALA A 184 7.09 5.41 -6.69
C ALA A 184 5.82 5.33 -5.83
N GLY A 185 5.09 4.21 -5.88
CA GLY A 185 3.80 3.98 -5.23
C GLY A 185 2.79 3.39 -6.20
N TYR A 186 1.58 3.17 -5.71
CA TYR A 186 0.52 2.53 -6.49
C TYR A 186 -0.17 3.51 -7.44
N ASN A 187 -0.53 2.98 -8.61
CA ASN A 187 -1.46 3.56 -9.55
C ASN A 187 -2.68 2.63 -9.62
N ILE A 188 -3.86 3.12 -9.25
CA ILE A 188 -5.12 2.38 -9.29
C ILE A 188 -6.05 3.06 -10.31
N ARG A 189 -6.41 2.35 -11.39
CA ARG A 189 -7.32 2.85 -12.44
C ARG A 189 -6.88 4.20 -13.04
N GLY A 190 -5.56 4.49 -13.08
CA GLY A 190 -5.02 5.75 -13.59
C GLY A 190 -4.97 6.88 -12.56
N ILE A 191 -5.15 6.60 -11.29
CA ILE A 191 -4.92 7.51 -10.17
C ILE A 191 -3.71 7.04 -9.38
N ASP A 192 -2.75 7.93 -9.16
CA ASP A 192 -1.47 7.61 -8.54
C ASP A 192 -1.00 8.64 -7.51
N GLY A 193 0.21 8.46 -7.02
CA GLY A 193 0.83 9.33 -6.02
C GLY A 193 0.07 9.32 -4.70
N ASP A 194 -0.04 10.50 -4.10
CA ASP A 194 -0.69 10.68 -2.79
C ASP A 194 -2.22 10.64 -2.86
N ARG A 195 -2.78 10.33 -4.04
CA ARG A 195 -4.21 10.10 -4.27
C ARG A 195 -4.65 8.65 -4.06
N VAL A 196 -3.69 7.76 -3.82
CA VAL A 196 -3.92 6.37 -3.40
C VAL A 196 -3.42 6.22 -1.97
N LEU A 197 -4.33 5.96 -1.04
CA LEU A 197 -3.97 5.70 0.35
C LEU A 197 -3.14 4.41 0.44
N THR A 198 -2.01 4.46 1.10
CA THR A 198 -1.23 3.27 1.46
C THR A 198 -1.05 3.25 2.97
N GLN A 199 -1.41 2.15 3.63
CA GLN A 199 -1.36 2.05 5.09
C GLN A 199 -0.91 0.68 5.56
N VAL A 200 -0.32 0.63 6.76
CA VAL A 200 0.10 -0.59 7.47
C VAL A 200 -0.61 -0.63 8.81
N ASP A 201 -1.43 -1.65 9.04
CA ASP A 201 -2.28 -1.79 10.24
C ASP A 201 -3.05 -0.49 10.56
N GLY A 202 -3.60 0.16 9.54
CA GLY A 202 -4.37 1.41 9.67
C GLY A 202 -3.56 2.69 9.80
N VAL A 203 -2.22 2.64 9.80
CA VAL A 203 -1.35 3.82 9.84
C VAL A 203 -0.82 4.14 8.45
N GLU A 204 -1.09 5.36 7.98
CA GLU A 204 -0.71 5.83 6.65
C GLU A 204 0.81 5.94 6.51
N VAL A 205 1.36 5.52 5.35
CA VAL A 205 2.75 5.78 5.00
C VAL A 205 2.92 7.23 4.52
N PRO A 206 4.14 7.83 4.61
CA PRO A 206 4.37 9.21 4.20
C PRO A 206 3.97 9.51 2.76
N ASP A 207 3.62 10.75 2.53
CA ASP A 207 3.37 11.30 1.20
C ASP A 207 4.63 11.32 0.33
N ASN A 208 4.43 11.31 -0.98
CA ASN A 208 5.50 11.61 -1.92
C ASN A 208 6.00 13.05 -1.71
N PHE A 209 7.31 13.20 -1.79
CA PHE A 209 7.94 14.50 -1.84
C PHE A 209 8.91 14.54 -3.01
N PHE A 210 8.84 15.59 -3.80
CA PHE A 210 9.77 15.85 -4.89
C PHE A 210 10.23 17.31 -4.84
N ASN A 211 11.54 17.51 -4.86
CA ASN A 211 12.12 18.81 -5.00
C ASN A 211 13.40 18.74 -5.85
N GLY A 212 13.19 18.75 -7.15
CA GLY A 212 14.25 18.63 -8.13
C GLY A 212 14.98 17.27 -8.11
N PRO A 213 16.15 17.20 -8.76
CA PRO A 213 16.83 15.92 -9.00
C PRO A 213 17.55 15.34 -7.79
N TYR A 214 17.54 16.02 -6.64
CA TYR A 214 18.26 15.61 -5.43
C TYR A 214 17.36 15.13 -4.31
N ALA A 215 16.06 15.43 -4.37
CA ALA A 215 15.10 15.11 -3.33
C ALA A 215 13.85 14.51 -3.95
N LYS A 216 13.75 13.19 -3.89
CA LYS A 216 12.57 12.44 -4.36
C LYS A 216 12.31 11.26 -3.43
N THR A 217 11.26 11.35 -2.62
CA THR A 217 10.87 10.25 -1.75
C THR A 217 10.22 9.13 -2.53
N ARG A 218 10.34 7.91 -2.01
CA ARG A 218 9.64 6.71 -2.47
C ARG A 218 8.47 6.45 -1.54
N ARG A 219 7.44 5.74 -2.02
CA ARG A 219 6.37 5.22 -1.15
C ARG A 219 6.50 3.73 -0.83
N ASN A 220 7.65 3.16 -1.03
CA ASN A 220 7.96 1.79 -0.66
C ASN A 220 8.50 1.73 0.78
N TYR A 221 7.60 1.82 1.76
CA TYR A 221 7.91 1.78 3.19
C TYR A 221 7.54 0.45 3.86
N VAL A 222 7.24 -0.59 3.07
CA VAL A 222 6.78 -1.88 3.57
C VAL A 222 7.54 -3.00 2.90
N ASP A 223 8.04 -3.94 3.70
CA ASP A 223 8.53 -5.22 3.19
C ASP A 223 7.39 -6.26 3.23
N PRO A 224 7.11 -6.95 2.12
CA PRO A 224 6.12 -8.02 2.10
C PRO A 224 6.37 -9.17 3.10
N GLU A 225 7.59 -9.34 3.62
CA GLU A 225 7.89 -10.43 4.56
C GLU A 225 7.17 -10.33 5.91
N ILE A 226 6.87 -9.10 6.38
CA ILE A 226 6.11 -8.90 7.64
C ILE A 226 4.60 -9.00 7.46
N VAL A 227 4.12 -9.24 6.24
CA VAL A 227 2.71 -9.06 5.89
C VAL A 227 2.01 -10.42 5.78
N LYS A 228 0.89 -10.58 6.49
CA LYS A 228 0.00 -11.75 6.33
C LYS A 228 -0.97 -11.61 5.18
N ARG A 229 -1.40 -10.36 4.90
CA ARG A 229 -2.42 -10.07 3.88
C ARG A 229 -2.29 -8.64 3.37
N VAL A 230 -2.50 -8.45 2.08
CA VAL A 230 -2.64 -7.14 1.45
C VAL A 230 -4.01 -7.04 0.80
N GLU A 231 -4.70 -5.94 1.04
CA GLU A 231 -6.01 -5.65 0.45
C GLU A 231 -5.91 -4.39 -0.43
N ILE A 232 -6.42 -4.49 -1.64
CA ILE A 232 -6.45 -3.39 -2.62
C ILE A 232 -7.91 -3.03 -2.89
N LEU A 233 -8.37 -1.93 -2.30
CA LEU A 233 -9.69 -1.37 -2.52
C LEU A 233 -9.63 -0.35 -3.66
N ARG A 234 -10.46 -0.51 -4.69
CA ARG A 234 -10.48 0.33 -5.87
C ARG A 234 -11.60 1.37 -5.81
N GLY A 235 -11.31 2.56 -6.35
CA GLY A 235 -12.24 3.69 -6.37
C GLY A 235 -12.25 4.52 -5.09
N PRO A 236 -13.05 5.60 -5.03
CA PRO A 236 -13.07 6.52 -3.89
C PRO A 236 -13.40 5.81 -2.56
N ALA A 237 -12.58 6.03 -1.52
CA ALA A 237 -12.70 5.37 -0.23
C ALA A 237 -12.60 6.34 0.98
N SER A 238 -12.72 7.65 0.75
CA SER A 238 -12.54 8.63 1.83
C SER A 238 -13.63 8.57 2.91
N ALA A 239 -14.82 8.02 2.63
CA ALA A 239 -15.85 7.77 3.64
C ALA A 239 -15.39 6.79 4.75
N LEU A 240 -14.39 5.95 4.47
CA LEU A 240 -13.81 5.00 5.44
C LEU A 240 -12.51 5.54 6.05
N TYR A 241 -11.67 6.18 5.23
CA TYR A 241 -10.26 6.44 5.55
C TYR A 241 -9.88 7.92 5.59
N GLY A 242 -10.76 8.83 5.14
CA GLY A 242 -10.49 10.27 5.09
C GLY A 242 -9.69 10.70 3.88
N SER A 243 -8.84 11.72 4.05
CA SER A 243 -8.00 12.29 3.00
C SER A 243 -7.08 11.25 2.35
N SER A 244 -6.65 11.49 1.10
CA SER A 244 -5.74 10.66 0.30
C SER A 244 -6.35 9.39 -0.34
N ALA A 245 -7.57 8.98 0.02
CA ALA A 245 -8.24 7.82 -0.58
C ALA A 245 -9.14 8.20 -1.78
N ILE A 246 -8.64 9.03 -2.71
CA ILE A 246 -9.36 9.47 -3.91
C ILE A 246 -9.47 8.36 -4.95
N GLY A 247 -8.37 7.65 -5.22
CA GLY A 247 -8.27 6.60 -6.25
C GLY A 247 -8.48 5.20 -5.69
N GLY A 248 -8.33 5.03 -4.39
CA GLY A 248 -8.40 3.74 -3.70
C GLY A 248 -7.53 3.68 -2.47
N ALA A 249 -7.42 2.47 -1.89
CA ALA A 249 -6.58 2.21 -0.74
C ALA A 249 -5.85 0.86 -0.87
N VAL A 250 -4.59 0.82 -0.45
CA VAL A 250 -3.80 -0.40 -0.28
C VAL A 250 -3.49 -0.56 1.20
N SER A 251 -4.03 -1.61 1.80
CA SER A 251 -3.92 -1.88 3.23
C SER A 251 -3.10 -3.14 3.47
N TYR A 252 -2.01 -3.00 4.20
CA TYR A 252 -1.15 -4.08 4.64
C TYR A 252 -1.52 -4.47 6.06
N PHE A 253 -1.69 -5.76 6.30
CA PHE A 253 -1.93 -6.34 7.61
C PHE A 253 -0.71 -7.18 7.98
N THR A 254 -0.06 -6.83 9.10
CA THR A 254 1.16 -7.51 9.54
C THR A 254 0.84 -8.83 10.23
N LEU A 255 1.85 -9.73 10.28
CA LEU A 255 1.76 -11.04 10.92
C LEU A 255 1.34 -10.91 12.39
N ASP A 256 0.53 -11.86 12.85
CA ASP A 256 0.14 -12.07 14.23
C ASP A 256 0.63 -13.45 14.75
N PRO A 257 0.69 -13.68 16.06
CA PRO A 257 1.10 -14.97 16.60
C PRO A 257 0.32 -16.15 16.03
N ASP A 258 -0.99 -16.00 15.81
CA ASP A 258 -1.86 -17.05 15.25
C ASP A 258 -1.54 -17.41 13.78
N ASP A 259 -0.82 -16.56 13.04
CA ASP A 259 -0.37 -16.86 11.67
C ASP A 259 0.84 -17.82 11.66
N ILE A 260 1.51 -17.99 12.81
CA ILE A 260 2.74 -18.79 12.97
C ILE A 260 2.52 -20.00 13.84
N ILE A 261 1.76 -19.87 14.93
CA ILE A 261 1.48 -20.96 15.86
C ILE A 261 0.45 -21.89 15.23
N LYS A 262 0.84 -23.15 15.00
CA LYS A 262 -0.08 -24.15 14.44
C LYS A 262 -1.17 -24.52 15.45
N PRO A 263 -2.36 -24.90 14.99
CA PRO A 263 -3.43 -25.34 15.89
C PRO A 263 -2.98 -26.47 16.83
N GLY A 264 -3.26 -26.29 18.13
CA GLY A 264 -2.88 -27.23 19.16
C GLY A 264 -1.44 -27.14 19.65
N GLN A 265 -0.68 -26.15 19.18
CA GLN A 265 0.67 -25.83 19.67
C GLN A 265 0.67 -24.50 20.43
N ASP A 266 1.66 -24.32 21.30
CA ASP A 266 1.87 -23.07 22.03
C ASP A 266 3.06 -22.27 21.49
N VAL A 267 3.86 -22.85 20.60
CA VAL A 267 4.98 -22.21 19.93
C VAL A 267 4.99 -22.56 18.45
N GLY A 268 5.52 -21.65 17.67
CA GLY A 268 5.71 -21.86 16.23
C GLY A 268 6.89 -21.02 15.72
N ALA A 269 7.50 -21.48 14.65
CA ALA A 269 8.53 -20.73 13.97
C ALA A 269 8.40 -20.90 12.45
N ARG A 270 8.74 -19.83 11.73
CA ARG A 270 8.82 -19.83 10.26
C ARG A 270 10.18 -19.29 9.84
N LEU A 271 10.97 -20.10 9.17
CA LEU A 271 12.24 -19.70 8.58
C LEU A 271 12.11 -19.67 7.07
N LYS A 272 12.62 -18.63 6.43
CA LYS A 272 12.59 -18.52 4.97
C LYS A 272 13.92 -18.01 4.45
N THR A 273 14.40 -18.62 3.38
CA THR A 273 15.52 -18.11 2.57
C THR A 273 15.09 -18.08 1.11
N GLY A 274 15.58 -17.10 0.36
CA GLY A 274 15.21 -16.96 -1.05
C GLY A 274 16.28 -16.24 -1.86
N TYR A 275 16.25 -16.49 -3.18
CA TYR A 275 17.10 -15.83 -4.16
C TYR A 275 16.28 -15.38 -5.35
N SER A 276 16.58 -14.20 -5.89
CA SER A 276 16.02 -13.64 -7.12
C SER A 276 17.16 -13.24 -8.06
N SER A 277 17.14 -13.75 -9.28
CA SER A 277 18.17 -13.42 -10.27
C SER A 277 17.93 -12.08 -10.98
N ALA A 278 16.73 -11.47 -10.82
CA ALA A 278 16.39 -10.18 -11.45
C ALA A 278 17.19 -9.01 -10.85
N ASP A 279 17.61 -9.13 -9.61
CA ASP A 279 18.34 -8.15 -8.83
C ASP A 279 19.45 -8.81 -7.97
N GLU A 280 19.77 -10.05 -8.27
CA GLU A 280 20.75 -10.89 -7.55
C GLU A 280 20.55 -10.89 -6.03
N SER A 281 19.27 -10.72 -5.58
CA SER A 281 18.99 -10.54 -4.17
C SER A 281 18.85 -11.86 -3.40
N TRP A 282 19.41 -11.85 -2.17
CA TRP A 282 19.29 -12.91 -1.19
C TRP A 282 18.47 -12.45 -0.02
N LEU A 283 17.42 -13.21 0.30
CA LEU A 283 16.57 -13.04 1.48
C LEU A 283 16.91 -14.06 2.54
N THR A 284 16.95 -13.63 3.79
CA THR A 284 16.87 -14.48 4.98
C THR A 284 15.87 -13.89 5.95
N SER A 285 14.91 -14.67 6.41
CA SER A 285 13.94 -14.23 7.41
C SER A 285 13.63 -15.33 8.42
N GLY A 286 13.28 -14.89 9.63
CA GLY A 286 12.83 -15.76 10.72
C GLY A 286 11.71 -15.10 11.49
N THR A 287 10.63 -15.85 11.72
CA THR A 287 9.50 -15.45 12.56
C THR A 287 9.34 -16.49 13.66
N PHE A 288 9.23 -16.03 14.91
CA PHE A 288 9.01 -16.86 16.07
C PHE A 288 7.78 -16.36 16.79
N ALA A 289 6.92 -17.26 17.22
CA ALA A 289 5.74 -16.92 17.99
C ALA A 289 5.54 -17.90 19.12
N GLY A 290 4.96 -17.43 20.21
CA GLY A 290 4.68 -18.25 21.38
C GLY A 290 3.49 -17.74 22.16
N ARG A 291 2.85 -18.64 22.89
CA ARG A 291 1.72 -18.37 23.79
C ARG A 291 1.99 -19.02 25.14
N VAL A 292 1.77 -18.27 26.20
CA VAL A 292 1.87 -18.75 27.58
C VAL A 292 0.71 -18.17 28.36
N GLN A 293 -0.20 -19.03 28.79
CA GLN A 293 -1.44 -18.63 29.48
C GLN A 293 -2.21 -17.57 28.63
N ASP A 294 -2.40 -16.39 29.19
CA ASP A 294 -3.15 -15.28 28.55
C ASP A 294 -2.26 -14.38 27.68
N PHE A 295 -0.96 -14.64 27.61
CA PHE A 295 -0.01 -13.85 26.84
C PHE A 295 0.40 -14.56 25.55
N ASP A 296 0.53 -13.81 24.50
CA ASP A 296 1.15 -14.26 23.26
C ASP A 296 2.16 -13.24 22.74
N GLY A 297 3.06 -13.69 21.88
CA GLY A 297 4.07 -12.83 21.30
C GLY A 297 4.58 -13.34 19.97
N LEU A 298 5.08 -12.39 19.16
CA LEU A 298 5.72 -12.65 17.89
C LEU A 298 6.96 -11.78 17.75
N LEU A 299 8.02 -12.37 17.21
CA LEU A 299 9.22 -11.66 16.75
C LEU A 299 9.54 -12.10 15.32
N HIS A 300 9.58 -11.16 14.39
CA HIS A 300 10.05 -11.36 13.03
C HIS A 300 11.29 -10.50 12.75
N LEU A 301 12.25 -11.12 12.09
CA LEU A 301 13.46 -10.47 11.60
C LEU A 301 13.69 -10.87 10.15
N SER A 302 13.97 -9.90 9.28
CA SER A 302 14.37 -10.20 7.90
C SER A 302 15.47 -9.29 7.41
N GLN A 303 16.29 -9.81 6.50
CA GLN A 303 17.29 -9.08 5.75
C GLN A 303 17.30 -9.55 4.31
N ARG A 304 17.32 -8.58 3.39
CA ARG A 304 17.52 -8.80 1.96
C ARG A 304 18.70 -7.95 1.51
N ASN A 305 19.65 -8.58 0.83
CA ASN A 305 20.75 -7.88 0.17
C ASN A 305 20.65 -8.17 -1.33
N GLY A 306 20.81 -7.17 -2.17
CA GLY A 306 20.70 -7.30 -3.62
C GLY A 306 21.40 -6.15 -4.34
N HIS A 307 21.22 -6.13 -5.64
CA HIS A 307 21.80 -5.17 -6.56
C HIS A 307 20.69 -4.43 -7.34
N GLU A 308 21.08 -3.74 -8.39
CA GLU A 308 20.13 -3.13 -9.32
C GLU A 308 19.22 -4.18 -9.95
N THR A 309 17.94 -3.86 -10.11
CA THR A 309 17.10 -4.66 -11.00
C THR A 309 17.59 -4.53 -12.43
N GLU A 310 17.98 -5.63 -13.04
CA GLU A 310 18.48 -5.64 -14.41
C GLU A 310 17.47 -5.07 -15.39
N SER A 311 17.95 -4.28 -16.37
CA SER A 311 17.17 -3.93 -17.55
C SER A 311 17.50 -4.91 -18.69
N TYR A 312 16.61 -5.04 -19.66
CA TYR A 312 16.89 -5.82 -20.86
C TYR A 312 18.06 -5.22 -21.69
N GLY A 313 18.35 -3.92 -21.49
CA GLY A 313 19.46 -3.24 -22.17
C GLY A 313 20.81 -3.68 -21.64
N GLY A 314 21.67 -4.23 -22.51
CA GLY A 314 22.95 -4.82 -22.12
C GLY A 314 24.16 -3.88 -22.23
N ASN A 315 24.02 -2.61 -22.66
CA ASN A 315 25.15 -1.71 -22.80
C ASN A 315 25.53 -1.07 -21.47
N ASN A 316 26.66 -1.50 -20.89
CA ASN A 316 27.22 -1.04 -19.63
C ASN A 316 28.22 0.14 -19.76
N ALA A 317 28.29 0.81 -20.91
CA ALA A 317 29.07 2.03 -21.10
C ALA A 317 28.66 3.11 -20.09
N THR A 318 29.51 4.11 -19.91
CA THR A 318 29.18 5.32 -19.16
C THR A 318 28.53 6.35 -20.07
N GLY A 319 27.67 7.20 -19.50
CA GLY A 319 27.00 8.28 -20.20
C GLY A 319 25.76 7.86 -20.98
N LEU A 320 25.38 8.67 -21.98
CA LEU A 320 24.13 8.54 -22.73
C LEU A 320 23.98 7.22 -23.51
N ALA A 321 25.09 6.57 -23.83
CA ALA A 321 25.06 5.28 -24.52
C ALA A 321 24.68 4.10 -23.60
N ARG A 322 24.62 4.33 -22.27
CA ARG A 322 24.28 3.29 -21.31
C ARG A 322 22.79 2.88 -21.43
N THR A 323 22.55 1.60 -21.69
CA THR A 323 21.21 1.01 -21.68
C THR A 323 21.03 -0.01 -20.54
N GLY A 324 22.12 -0.47 -19.92
CA GLY A 324 22.07 -1.25 -18.68
C GLY A 324 21.63 -0.40 -17.48
N ALA A 325 21.05 -1.00 -16.47
CA ALA A 325 20.70 -0.33 -15.21
C ALA A 325 21.96 0.27 -14.55
N ASN A 326 21.80 1.34 -13.79
CA ASN A 326 22.91 1.88 -13.01
C ASN A 326 23.27 0.90 -11.89
N PRO A 327 24.58 0.64 -11.63
CA PRO A 327 24.97 -0.22 -10.53
C PRO A 327 24.42 0.29 -9.18
N GLU A 328 23.82 -0.61 -8.43
CA GLU A 328 23.18 -0.33 -7.14
C GLU A 328 23.51 -1.46 -6.16
N ASP A 329 23.88 -1.12 -4.94
CA ASP A 329 23.90 -2.04 -3.81
C ASP A 329 22.69 -1.71 -2.92
N ALA A 330 21.84 -2.69 -2.65
CA ALA A 330 20.60 -2.52 -1.88
C ALA A 330 20.59 -3.44 -0.66
N ARG A 331 20.15 -2.91 0.48
CA ARG A 331 19.91 -3.68 1.71
C ARG A 331 18.61 -3.26 2.35
N THR A 332 17.69 -4.22 2.48
CA THR A 332 16.42 -4.02 3.23
C THR A 332 16.46 -4.86 4.51
N THR A 333 16.09 -4.26 5.64
CA THR A 333 15.97 -4.95 6.93
C THR A 333 14.64 -4.62 7.59
N ASN A 334 14.07 -5.63 8.28
CA ASN A 334 12.84 -5.46 9.05
C ASN A 334 12.93 -6.11 10.41
N VAL A 335 12.22 -5.47 11.34
CA VAL A 335 11.88 -6.02 12.66
C VAL A 335 10.39 -5.80 12.87
N LEU A 336 9.66 -6.86 13.25
CA LEU A 336 8.31 -6.76 13.75
C LEU A 336 8.26 -7.53 15.08
N ALA A 337 7.85 -6.86 16.14
CA ALA A 337 7.61 -7.46 17.45
C ALA A 337 6.19 -7.14 17.89
N LYS A 338 5.45 -8.16 18.30
CA LYS A 338 4.11 -8.02 18.87
C LYS A 338 4.03 -8.74 20.21
N LEU A 339 3.32 -8.14 21.16
CA LEU A 339 2.97 -8.75 22.44
C LEU A 339 1.48 -8.57 22.65
N GLY A 340 0.79 -9.62 23.04
CA GLY A 340 -0.64 -9.62 23.31
C GLY A 340 -0.92 -10.11 24.73
N TRP A 341 -1.90 -9.49 25.36
CA TRP A 341 -2.49 -9.95 26.61
C TRP A 341 -4.00 -10.09 26.40
N ASN A 342 -4.47 -11.33 26.51
CA ASN A 342 -5.89 -11.66 26.47
C ASN A 342 -6.40 -11.61 27.91
N TYR A 343 -7.36 -10.74 28.20
CA TYR A 343 -7.91 -10.56 29.54
C TYR A 343 -9.43 -10.66 29.51
N GLY A 344 -10.01 -11.40 30.47
CA GLY A 344 -11.43 -11.74 30.41
C GLY A 344 -11.75 -12.61 29.19
N ASP A 345 -13.02 -12.69 28.81
CA ASP A 345 -13.49 -13.70 27.86
C ASP A 345 -13.22 -13.33 26.40
N ASP A 346 -13.27 -12.03 26.03
CA ASP A 346 -13.13 -11.56 24.63
C ASP A 346 -12.30 -10.26 24.52
N ASN A 347 -11.41 -9.99 25.49
CA ASN A 347 -10.66 -8.75 25.53
C ASN A 347 -9.19 -8.99 25.21
N ARG A 348 -8.58 -8.08 24.47
CA ARG A 348 -7.17 -8.16 24.10
C ARG A 348 -6.50 -6.80 24.11
N LEU A 349 -5.37 -6.71 24.78
CA LEU A 349 -4.43 -5.60 24.72
C LEU A 349 -3.21 -6.03 23.91
N GLY A 350 -2.85 -5.28 22.90
CA GLY A 350 -1.72 -5.55 22.01
C GLY A 350 -0.70 -4.42 22.00
N LEU A 351 0.58 -4.76 21.99
CA LEU A 351 1.69 -3.86 21.74
C LEU A 351 2.39 -4.28 20.45
N THR A 352 2.71 -3.31 19.59
CA THR A 352 3.42 -3.54 18.33
C THR A 352 4.62 -2.61 18.25
N TYR A 353 5.78 -3.16 17.88
CA TYR A 353 6.94 -2.41 17.41
C TYR A 353 7.30 -2.89 16.02
N GLU A 354 7.51 -1.96 15.12
CA GLU A 354 7.91 -2.24 13.74
C GLU A 354 9.02 -1.27 13.31
N LYS A 355 10.03 -1.82 12.62
CA LYS A 355 11.09 -1.06 11.97
C LYS A 355 11.38 -1.61 10.59
N PHE A 356 11.23 -0.76 9.60
CA PHE A 356 11.66 -0.97 8.23
C PHE A 356 12.85 -0.06 7.94
N LYS A 357 13.88 -0.60 7.27
CA LYS A 357 15.00 0.18 6.76
C LYS A 357 15.41 -0.34 5.39
N ASP A 358 15.57 0.58 4.42
CA ASP A 358 16.04 0.31 3.06
C ASP A 358 17.21 1.26 2.75
N ASP A 359 18.41 0.70 2.60
CA ASP A 359 19.65 1.42 2.26
C ASP A 359 20.02 1.11 0.82
N ARG A 360 20.39 2.12 0.03
CA ARG A 360 20.80 1.98 -1.36
C ARG A 360 21.96 2.89 -1.70
N ASP A 361 22.99 2.29 -2.28
CA ASP A 361 24.14 2.95 -2.88
C ASP A 361 24.07 2.83 -4.41
N VAL A 362 23.92 3.95 -5.12
CA VAL A 362 23.71 3.97 -6.57
C VAL A 362 24.85 4.72 -7.27
N ASN A 363 25.46 4.07 -8.26
CA ASN A 363 26.43 4.72 -9.13
C ASN A 363 25.77 5.16 -10.44
N LEU A 364 25.46 6.45 -10.57
CA LEU A 364 24.73 7.03 -11.70
C LEU A 364 25.61 7.13 -12.97
N LYS A 365 26.05 5.99 -13.47
CA LYS A 365 26.92 5.85 -14.65
C LYS A 365 26.34 6.49 -15.91
N ASN A 366 25.02 6.48 -16.05
CA ASN A 366 24.32 7.10 -17.18
C ASN A 366 24.46 8.64 -17.20
N ALA A 367 24.75 9.29 -16.07
CA ALA A 367 24.92 10.72 -15.98
C ALA A 367 26.33 11.19 -16.40
N VAL A 368 27.32 10.31 -16.41
CA VAL A 368 28.70 10.67 -16.70
C VAL A 368 28.83 11.15 -18.15
N GLY A 369 29.49 12.31 -18.35
CA GLY A 369 29.61 12.95 -19.67
C GLY A 369 28.37 13.76 -20.07
N GLY A 370 27.27 13.66 -19.30
CA GLY A 370 26.07 14.49 -19.49
C GLY A 370 26.23 15.90 -18.94
N PRO A 371 25.34 16.83 -19.33
CA PRO A 371 25.40 18.21 -18.87
C PRO A 371 25.14 18.28 -17.35
N PHE A 372 25.86 19.20 -16.72
CA PHE A 372 25.66 19.55 -15.32
C PHE A 372 24.41 20.44 -15.16
N ILE A 373 23.48 20.02 -14.29
CA ILE A 373 22.32 20.83 -13.96
C ILE A 373 22.74 22.05 -13.11
N GLY A 374 22.40 23.26 -13.55
CA GLY A 374 22.67 24.51 -12.85
C GLY A 374 23.90 25.27 -13.32
N GLY A 375 24.50 24.94 -14.47
CA GLY A 375 25.63 25.63 -15.06
C GLY A 375 25.31 26.26 -16.42
N ARG A 376 25.82 27.48 -16.67
CA ARG A 376 25.90 28.02 -18.03
C ARG A 376 27.16 27.50 -18.70
N GLY A 377 26.98 26.76 -19.82
CA GLY A 377 28.07 26.20 -20.62
C GLY A 377 28.18 24.68 -20.57
N MET A 378 29.19 24.12 -21.25
CA MET A 378 29.43 22.67 -21.35
C MET A 378 30.06 22.10 -20.08
N ASN A 379 29.31 22.11 -18.99
CA ASN A 379 29.71 21.45 -17.76
C ASN A 379 29.32 19.97 -17.82
N LEU A 380 30.27 19.09 -17.54
CA LEU A 380 30.07 17.65 -17.67
C LEU A 380 30.26 16.96 -16.32
N TYR A 381 29.35 16.06 -15.98
CA TYR A 381 29.59 15.12 -14.87
C TYR A 381 30.75 14.19 -15.20
N ARG A 382 31.65 14.02 -14.22
CA ARG A 382 32.76 13.08 -14.26
C ARG A 382 32.51 11.86 -13.39
N ASP A 383 31.76 12.04 -12.31
CA ASP A 383 31.26 11.01 -11.41
C ASP A 383 29.97 11.52 -10.75
N ARG A 384 29.03 10.63 -10.48
CA ARG A 384 27.83 10.95 -9.74
C ARG A 384 27.32 9.71 -9.01
N ARG A 385 27.14 9.85 -7.70
CA ARG A 385 26.71 8.75 -6.82
C ARG A 385 25.59 9.23 -5.92
N GLY A 386 24.69 8.31 -5.58
CA GLY A 386 23.62 8.49 -4.62
C GLY A 386 23.74 7.49 -3.49
N ASN A 387 23.54 7.96 -2.26
CA ASN A 387 23.29 7.10 -1.11
C ASN A 387 21.94 7.51 -0.52
N ASP A 388 21.00 6.57 -0.50
CA ASP A 388 19.61 6.80 -0.07
C ASP A 388 19.25 5.83 1.06
N THR A 389 18.78 6.37 2.18
CA THR A 389 18.25 5.58 3.30
C THR A 389 16.78 5.94 3.55
N ILE A 390 15.93 4.94 3.54
CA ILE A 390 14.52 5.06 3.96
C ILE A 390 14.33 4.30 5.25
N THR A 391 13.71 4.93 6.26
CA THR A 391 13.36 4.28 7.51
C THR A 391 11.91 4.56 7.87
N ARG A 392 11.23 3.57 8.45
CA ARG A 392 9.94 3.72 9.11
C ARG A 392 9.96 2.94 10.42
N GLU A 393 9.67 3.63 11.52
CA GLU A 393 9.51 3.04 12.85
C GLU A 393 8.11 3.33 13.35
N ARG A 394 7.44 2.31 13.89
CA ARG A 394 6.10 2.42 14.44
C ARG A 394 6.01 1.74 15.80
N PHE A 395 5.35 2.42 16.72
CA PHE A 395 4.91 1.91 18.02
C PHE A 395 3.40 1.95 18.06
N GLY A 396 2.77 0.82 18.32
CA GLY A 396 1.31 0.68 18.39
C GLY A 396 0.87 0.11 19.72
N LEU A 397 -0.21 0.67 20.26
CA LEU A 397 -0.98 0.11 21.36
C LEU A 397 -2.40 -0.09 20.85
N GLU A 398 -2.90 -1.31 20.91
CA GLU A 398 -4.23 -1.68 20.46
C GLU A 398 -5.00 -2.33 21.61
N ASN A 399 -6.28 -1.99 21.74
CA ASN A 399 -7.16 -2.64 22.69
C ASN A 399 -8.49 -2.98 22.03
N THR A 400 -8.89 -4.24 22.17
CA THR A 400 -10.22 -4.70 21.77
C THR A 400 -10.89 -5.24 23.02
N PHE A 401 -12.09 -4.80 23.32
CA PHE A 401 -12.87 -5.38 24.39
C PHE A 401 -14.35 -5.47 24.04
N ALA A 402 -14.97 -6.55 24.50
CA ALA A 402 -16.40 -6.77 24.42
C ALA A 402 -17.12 -5.87 25.44
N LEU A 403 -18.25 -5.32 25.02
CA LEU A 403 -19.08 -4.45 25.86
C LEU A 403 -20.54 -4.81 25.65
N GLU A 404 -21.19 -5.35 26.66
CA GLU A 404 -22.63 -5.55 26.62
C GLU A 404 -23.36 -4.26 27.00
N SER A 405 -23.52 -3.39 26.01
CA SER A 405 -24.25 -2.13 26.20
C SER A 405 -25.22 -1.84 25.06
N PRO A 406 -26.21 -0.97 25.26
CA PRO A 406 -27.12 -0.57 24.19
C PRO A 406 -26.43 0.09 23.00
N ILE A 407 -25.27 0.73 23.23
CA ILE A 407 -24.57 1.52 22.22
C ILE A 407 -23.46 0.75 21.53
N ALA A 408 -22.82 -0.24 22.18
CA ALA A 408 -21.74 -1.01 21.58
C ALA A 408 -21.75 -2.45 22.10
N GLY A 409 -21.43 -3.42 21.25
CA GLY A 409 -21.12 -4.79 21.61
C GLY A 409 -19.61 -5.06 21.65
N ARG A 410 -18.83 -4.23 20.93
CA ARG A 410 -17.37 -4.30 20.90
C ARG A 410 -16.78 -2.91 20.71
N ILE A 411 -15.67 -2.65 21.36
CA ILE A 411 -14.87 -1.44 21.18
C ILE A 411 -13.46 -1.83 20.76
N LYS A 412 -12.97 -1.23 19.70
CA LYS A 412 -11.57 -1.32 19.26
C LYS A 412 -10.94 0.05 19.37
N THR A 413 -9.80 0.16 20.03
CA THR A 413 -9.03 1.39 20.10
C THR A 413 -7.60 1.12 19.69
N SER A 414 -6.99 2.07 19.00
CA SER A 414 -5.56 2.03 18.71
C SER A 414 -4.91 3.39 18.89
N LEU A 415 -3.69 3.41 19.40
CA LEU A 415 -2.83 4.57 19.48
C LEU A 415 -1.50 4.22 18.85
N ASN A 416 -1.15 4.90 17.79
CA ASN A 416 0.09 4.67 17.06
C ASN A 416 0.95 5.93 17.03
N TYR A 417 2.27 5.72 17.16
CA TYR A 417 3.28 6.73 16.87
C TYR A 417 4.21 6.21 15.80
N GLN A 418 4.35 6.96 14.71
CA GLN A 418 5.21 6.61 13.59
C GLN A 418 6.21 7.73 13.29
N ILE A 419 7.44 7.32 12.99
CA ILE A 419 8.48 8.18 12.42
C ILE A 419 8.90 7.56 11.10
N ALA A 420 8.83 8.32 10.02
CA ALA A 420 9.33 7.89 8.73
C ALA A 420 10.28 8.96 8.15
N LYS A 421 11.39 8.50 7.57
CA LYS A 421 12.45 9.36 7.04
C LYS A 421 12.91 8.86 5.69
N THR A 422 13.26 9.81 4.83
CA THR A 422 14.05 9.58 3.62
C THR A 422 15.24 10.51 3.68
N ASP A 423 16.44 9.95 3.81
CA ASP A 423 17.72 10.63 3.74
C ASP A 423 18.36 10.33 2.38
N GLN A 424 18.73 11.35 1.63
CA GLN A 424 19.35 11.20 0.31
C GLN A 424 20.59 12.06 0.21
N THR A 425 21.73 11.41 -0.01
CA THR A 425 23.00 12.07 -0.29
C THR A 425 23.38 11.91 -1.75
N THR A 426 23.71 12.99 -2.44
CA THR A 426 24.28 12.96 -3.79
C THR A 426 25.70 13.53 -3.75
N ALA A 427 26.68 12.73 -4.11
CA ALA A 427 28.06 13.15 -4.33
C ALA A 427 28.37 13.17 -5.83
N GLU A 428 28.87 14.27 -6.33
CA GLU A 428 29.14 14.43 -7.76
C GLU A 428 30.42 15.22 -8.03
N ILE A 429 31.15 14.78 -9.06
CA ILE A 429 32.30 15.50 -9.59
C ILE A 429 31.91 16.03 -10.95
N TYR A 430 32.02 17.33 -11.16
CA TYR A 430 31.74 17.95 -12.44
C TYR A 430 32.88 18.86 -12.90
N GLN A 431 32.96 19.13 -14.19
CA GLN A 431 33.91 19.97 -14.86
C GLN A 431 33.20 21.21 -15.41
N ALA A 432 33.55 22.38 -14.85
CA ALA A 432 33.00 23.67 -15.23
C ALA A 432 34.10 24.74 -15.34
N GLY A 433 35.02 24.56 -16.27
CA GLY A 433 36.31 25.27 -16.27
C GLY A 433 37.25 24.81 -15.15
N ARG A 434 36.71 24.56 -13.98
CA ARG A 434 37.35 23.95 -12.80
C ARG A 434 36.76 22.58 -12.51
N ARG A 435 37.46 21.74 -11.77
CA ARG A 435 36.97 20.45 -11.31
C ARG A 435 36.48 20.57 -9.87
N VAL A 436 35.17 20.28 -9.65
CA VAL A 436 34.52 20.50 -8.38
C VAL A 436 33.90 19.18 -7.89
N LEU A 437 34.15 18.84 -6.61
CA LEU A 437 33.38 17.88 -5.84
C LEU A 437 32.24 18.65 -5.17
N ARG A 438 31.02 18.20 -5.36
CA ARG A 438 29.81 18.73 -4.74
C ARG A 438 29.04 17.64 -4.03
N THR A 439 28.58 17.91 -2.82
CA THR A 439 27.61 17.07 -2.11
C THR A 439 26.27 17.80 -2.01
N ARG A 440 25.20 17.03 -1.98
CA ARG A 440 23.83 17.46 -1.70
C ARG A 440 23.20 16.44 -0.79
N ASP A 441 22.80 16.89 0.40
CA ASP A 441 22.14 16.09 1.41
C ASP A 441 20.71 16.61 1.56
N THR A 442 19.74 15.73 1.48
CA THR A 442 18.32 16.07 1.63
C THR A 442 17.67 15.12 2.62
N LEU A 443 16.86 15.69 3.49
CA LEU A 443 16.07 14.98 4.48
C LEU A 443 14.59 15.32 4.28
N TYR A 444 13.77 14.30 4.26
CA TYR A 444 12.33 14.39 4.44
C TYR A 444 11.92 13.51 5.62
N GLU A 445 11.32 14.10 6.65
CA GLU A 445 10.88 13.38 7.85
C GLU A 445 9.41 13.68 8.12
N GLU A 446 8.65 12.63 8.39
CA GLU A 446 7.27 12.72 8.88
C GLU A 446 7.14 11.99 10.21
N LYS A 447 6.57 12.68 11.20
CA LYS A 447 6.18 12.12 12.49
C LYS A 447 4.68 12.23 12.64
N GLN A 448 4.03 11.12 13.00
CA GLN A 448 2.59 11.16 13.21
C GLN A 448 2.15 10.40 14.46
N TRP A 449 1.13 10.96 15.11
CA TRP A 449 0.30 10.31 16.11
C TRP A 449 -1.06 10.01 15.48
N VAL A 450 -1.53 8.79 15.65
CA VAL A 450 -2.85 8.38 15.17
C VAL A 450 -3.56 7.65 16.30
N PHE A 451 -4.69 8.21 16.74
CA PHE A 451 -5.64 7.55 17.62
C PHE A 451 -6.90 7.21 16.82
N ASP A 452 -7.31 5.96 16.86
CA ASP A 452 -8.57 5.49 16.24
C ASP A 452 -9.40 4.78 17.32
N ALA A 453 -10.69 5.08 17.38
CA ALA A 453 -11.65 4.39 18.23
C ALA A 453 -12.85 4.01 17.38
N GLN A 454 -13.17 2.73 17.36
CA GLN A 454 -14.28 2.13 16.65
C GLN A 454 -15.18 1.38 17.60
N LEU A 455 -16.49 1.61 17.48
CA LEU A 455 -17.54 0.92 18.21
C LEU A 455 -18.39 0.13 17.22
N ASP A 456 -18.60 -1.14 17.50
CA ASP A 456 -19.42 -2.04 16.70
C ASP A 456 -20.64 -2.51 17.49
N LYS A 457 -21.82 -2.47 16.89
CA LYS A 457 -23.06 -2.95 17.47
C LYS A 457 -23.87 -3.72 16.45
N ALA A 458 -24.18 -4.97 16.75
CA ALA A 458 -25.13 -5.77 15.99
C ALA A 458 -26.47 -5.83 16.74
N PHE A 459 -27.58 -5.70 16.01
CA PHE A 459 -28.95 -5.86 16.51
C PHE A 459 -29.92 -6.11 15.36
N SER A 460 -31.09 -6.67 15.68
CA SER A 460 -32.20 -6.86 14.71
C SER A 460 -33.33 -5.89 15.00
N LEU A 461 -33.93 -5.34 13.95
CA LEU A 461 -35.08 -4.46 14.02
C LEU A 461 -36.16 -4.95 13.02
N GLY A 462 -37.18 -5.59 13.53
CA GLY A 462 -38.20 -6.27 12.68
C GLY A 462 -37.56 -7.37 11.82
N GLU A 463 -37.65 -7.23 10.52
CA GLU A 463 -37.06 -8.18 9.53
C GLU A 463 -35.65 -7.79 9.08
N THR A 464 -35.05 -6.74 9.65
CA THR A 464 -33.72 -6.27 9.26
C THR A 464 -32.68 -6.57 10.33
N ASP A 465 -31.52 -7.04 9.90
CA ASP A 465 -30.33 -7.18 10.74
C ASP A 465 -29.38 -6.01 10.48
N HIS A 466 -28.95 -5.38 11.54
CA HIS A 466 -28.08 -4.22 11.52
C HIS A 466 -26.73 -4.51 12.12
N GLN A 467 -25.65 -4.06 11.45
CA GLN A 467 -24.31 -4.01 12.01
C GLN A 467 -23.78 -2.59 11.89
N VAL A 468 -23.99 -1.82 12.95
CA VAL A 468 -23.55 -0.43 13.01
C VAL A 468 -22.10 -0.37 13.45
N THR A 469 -21.30 0.39 12.71
CA THR A 469 -19.90 0.72 13.01
C THR A 469 -19.75 2.23 13.00
N TYR A 470 -19.28 2.81 14.09
CA TYR A 470 -19.04 4.24 14.20
C TYR A 470 -17.82 4.54 15.07
N GLY A 471 -17.31 5.75 14.96
CA GLY A 471 -16.10 6.08 15.71
C GLY A 471 -15.45 7.39 15.35
N THR A 472 -14.21 7.53 15.79
CA THR A 472 -13.41 8.72 15.59
C THR A 472 -11.97 8.36 15.24
N THR A 473 -11.36 9.19 14.40
CA THR A 473 -9.93 9.16 14.14
C THR A 473 -9.33 10.53 14.44
N LEU A 474 -8.31 10.58 15.27
CA LEU A 474 -7.55 11.79 15.60
C LEU A 474 -6.13 11.61 15.12
N LYS A 475 -5.67 12.49 14.23
CA LYS A 475 -4.33 12.41 13.63
C LYS A 475 -3.59 13.73 13.77
N GLN A 476 -2.35 13.69 14.20
CA GLN A 476 -1.43 14.80 14.15
C GLN A 476 -0.18 14.40 13.38
N GLN A 477 0.14 15.12 12.34
CA GLN A 477 1.35 14.94 11.52
C GLN A 477 2.25 16.16 11.66
N LYS A 478 3.56 15.92 11.71
CA LYS A 478 4.59 16.94 11.59
C LYS A 478 5.52 16.55 10.47
N VAL A 479 5.70 17.42 9.50
CA VAL A 479 6.56 17.21 8.35
C VAL A 479 7.73 18.16 8.42
N THR A 480 8.92 17.68 8.12
CA THR A 480 10.16 18.48 8.05
C THR A 480 10.89 18.13 6.77
N GLY A 481 11.26 19.14 6.01
CA GLY A 481 12.10 19.00 4.83
C GLY A 481 13.33 19.88 4.97
N SER A 482 14.50 19.34 4.68
CA SER A 482 15.73 20.16 4.64
C SER A 482 16.69 19.68 3.56
N ARG A 483 17.49 20.59 3.08
CA ARG A 483 18.60 20.31 2.17
C ARG A 483 19.81 21.13 2.56
N GLU A 484 20.97 20.53 2.39
CA GLU A 484 22.25 21.19 2.58
C GLU A 484 23.29 20.65 1.60
N GLY A 485 24.46 21.24 1.55
CA GLY A 485 25.50 20.70 0.70
C GLY A 485 26.75 21.54 0.70
N SER A 486 27.82 20.95 0.21
CA SER A 486 29.10 21.57 0.10
C SER A 486 29.67 21.50 -1.32
N ALA A 487 30.61 22.35 -1.64
CA ALA A 487 31.39 22.25 -2.87
C ALA A 487 32.83 22.69 -2.65
N SER A 488 33.75 21.89 -3.16
CA SER A 488 35.19 22.15 -3.05
C SER A 488 35.91 21.86 -4.38
N CYS A 489 36.94 22.61 -4.62
CA CYS A 489 37.80 22.46 -5.80
C CYS A 489 38.70 21.23 -5.68
N LEU A 490 38.72 20.38 -6.73
CA LEU A 490 39.60 19.21 -6.82
C LEU A 490 40.87 19.45 -7.62
N ALA A 491 40.93 20.57 -8.35
CA ALA A 491 42.12 20.98 -9.09
C ALA A 491 42.20 22.50 -9.13
N ILE A 492 43.41 23.03 -9.18
CA ILE A 492 43.67 24.47 -9.39
C ILE A 492 43.15 24.82 -10.78
N GLY A 493 42.44 25.94 -10.90
CA GLY A 493 41.88 26.42 -12.16
C GLY A 493 41.08 27.70 -11.97
N ALA A 494 40.37 28.15 -13.01
CA ALA A 494 39.59 29.37 -12.94
C ALA A 494 38.61 29.34 -11.76
N GLY A 495 38.78 30.29 -10.81
CA GLY A 495 37.94 30.37 -9.61
C GLY A 495 38.34 29.43 -8.46
N CYS A 496 39.46 28.67 -8.55
CA CYS A 496 40.03 27.85 -7.49
C CYS A 496 41.51 28.13 -7.34
N THR A 497 41.93 28.61 -6.18
CA THR A 497 43.34 28.94 -5.89
C THR A 497 44.09 27.74 -5.29
N ALA A 498 43.39 26.76 -4.72
CA ALA A 498 43.96 25.55 -4.13
C ALA A 498 43.00 24.34 -4.29
N ILE A 499 43.57 23.11 -4.20
CA ILE A 499 42.79 21.89 -4.09
C ILE A 499 42.10 21.87 -2.71
N GLY A 500 40.85 21.49 -2.66
CA GLY A 500 40.04 21.48 -1.44
C GLY A 500 39.50 22.85 -1.01
N ALA A 501 39.86 23.95 -1.69
CA ALA A 501 39.27 25.26 -1.40
C ALA A 501 37.74 25.23 -1.65
N PRO A 502 36.95 25.93 -0.81
CA PRO A 502 35.52 26.07 -1.07
C PRO A 502 35.26 26.65 -2.46
N SER A 503 34.20 26.23 -3.13
CA SER A 503 33.80 26.81 -4.40
C SER A 503 33.40 28.28 -4.19
N PRO A 504 33.87 29.21 -4.98
CA PRO A 504 33.51 30.63 -4.86
C PRO A 504 32.11 30.92 -5.35
N SER A 505 31.44 29.97 -6.02
CA SER A 505 30.06 30.10 -6.50
C SER A 505 29.08 29.79 -5.37
N ALA A 506 28.20 30.71 -5.05
CA ALA A 506 27.13 30.51 -4.08
C ALA A 506 26.18 29.36 -4.48
N SER A 507 26.08 29.06 -5.79
CA SER A 507 25.27 27.95 -6.31
C SER A 507 25.90 26.58 -6.08
N ASP A 508 27.18 26.49 -5.80
CA ASP A 508 27.92 25.25 -5.61
C ASP A 508 27.85 24.75 -4.15
N SER A 509 27.53 25.63 -3.20
CA SER A 509 27.34 25.29 -1.79
C SER A 509 25.96 25.70 -1.33
N VAL A 510 25.29 24.86 -0.59
CA VAL A 510 23.97 25.12 -0.03
C VAL A 510 24.09 25.07 1.49
N LYS A 511 23.89 26.21 2.17
CA LYS A 511 23.64 26.21 3.62
C LYS A 511 22.33 25.46 3.88
N LYS A 512 22.16 24.98 5.11
CA LYS A 512 20.91 24.31 5.49
C LYS A 512 19.71 25.17 5.12
N ALA A 513 18.82 24.62 4.33
CA ALA A 513 17.71 25.28 3.68
C ALA A 513 16.46 24.41 3.77
N SER A 514 15.28 25.01 3.70
CA SER A 514 14.01 24.30 3.59
C SER A 514 13.18 24.97 2.49
N ASP A 515 12.53 24.19 1.64
CA ASP A 515 11.76 24.69 0.51
C ASP A 515 10.27 24.87 0.85
N PHE A 516 9.83 24.45 2.03
CA PHE A 516 8.49 24.67 2.59
C PHE A 516 8.58 24.82 4.12
N PRO A 517 7.60 25.51 4.78
CA PRO A 517 7.58 25.62 6.25
C PRO A 517 7.30 24.24 6.87
N ASP A 518 7.80 24.01 8.09
CA ASP A 518 7.53 22.78 8.83
C ASP A 518 6.08 22.76 9.30
N PRO A 519 5.14 22.05 8.65
CA PRO A 519 3.75 22.08 9.05
C PRO A 519 3.50 21.16 10.24
N THR A 520 2.52 21.54 11.06
CA THR A 520 1.75 20.63 11.91
C THR A 520 0.35 20.52 11.31
N ILE A 521 -0.07 19.29 11.01
CA ILE A 521 -1.38 19.00 10.42
C ILE A 521 -2.17 18.21 11.46
N ASP A 522 -3.24 18.82 11.95
CA ASP A 522 -4.18 18.21 12.89
C ASP A 522 -5.46 17.79 12.12
N THR A 523 -5.84 16.52 12.19
CA THR A 523 -7.08 16.01 11.58
C THR A 523 -7.97 15.37 12.64
N TYR A 524 -9.23 15.76 12.66
CA TYR A 524 -10.27 15.25 13.55
C TYR A 524 -11.40 14.71 12.69
N SER A 525 -11.77 13.47 12.93
CA SER A 525 -12.75 12.81 12.08
C SER A 525 -13.77 12.02 12.88
N LEU A 526 -15.00 12.04 12.41
CA LEU A 526 -16.10 11.20 12.89
C LEU A 526 -16.63 10.38 11.72
N PHE A 527 -16.92 9.12 11.94
CA PHE A 527 -17.49 8.26 10.92
C PHE A 527 -18.62 7.39 11.49
N ALA A 528 -19.54 7.02 10.62
CA ALA A 528 -20.58 6.05 10.92
C ALA A 528 -20.95 5.27 9.66
N GLN A 529 -21.22 3.99 9.82
CA GLN A 529 -21.67 3.07 8.79
C GLN A 529 -22.69 2.12 9.41
N ASP A 530 -23.71 1.73 8.65
CA ASP A 530 -24.62 0.65 9.00
C ASP A 530 -24.69 -0.38 7.87
N GLN A 531 -24.50 -1.63 8.19
CA GLN A 531 -24.77 -2.73 7.27
C GLN A 531 -26.16 -3.28 7.62
N ILE A 532 -27.12 -3.01 6.76
CA ILE A 532 -28.51 -3.40 6.92
C ILE A 532 -28.78 -4.59 5.98
N THR A 533 -29.05 -5.74 6.55
CA THR A 533 -29.42 -6.95 5.80
C THR A 533 -30.93 -7.15 5.91
N TRP A 534 -31.59 -7.27 4.76
CA TRP A 534 -33.02 -7.53 4.65
C TRP A 534 -33.30 -8.53 3.51
N ASP A 535 -33.65 -9.75 3.86
CA ASP A 535 -33.81 -10.86 2.91
C ASP A 535 -32.58 -10.99 2.02
N LYS A 536 -32.69 -10.78 0.72
CA LYS A 536 -31.62 -10.84 -0.28
C LYS A 536 -30.84 -9.53 -0.46
N TRP A 537 -31.24 -8.47 0.22
CA TRP A 537 -30.63 -7.15 0.10
C TRP A 537 -29.65 -6.88 1.24
N THR A 538 -28.55 -6.24 0.92
CA THR A 538 -27.69 -5.61 1.92
C THR A 538 -27.44 -4.17 1.51
N PHE A 539 -27.80 -3.23 2.38
CA PHE A 539 -27.58 -1.79 2.24
C PHE A 539 -26.41 -1.38 3.12
N LEU A 540 -25.53 -0.53 2.59
CA LEU A 540 -24.36 -0.06 3.31
C LEU A 540 -24.22 1.47 3.21
N PRO A 541 -25.09 2.25 3.87
CA PRO A 541 -24.87 3.67 4.04
C PRO A 541 -23.68 3.95 4.96
N ALA A 542 -22.83 4.89 4.56
CA ALA A 542 -21.72 5.37 5.38
C ALA A 542 -21.51 6.86 5.18
N VAL A 543 -21.07 7.53 6.22
CA VAL A 543 -20.74 8.95 6.22
C VAL A 543 -19.53 9.21 7.10
N ARG A 544 -18.68 10.11 6.66
CA ARG A 544 -17.55 10.59 7.44
C ARG A 544 -17.50 12.11 7.39
N TYR A 545 -17.17 12.72 8.52
CA TYR A 545 -16.84 14.14 8.63
C TYR A 545 -15.37 14.26 9.01
N ASP A 546 -14.62 15.05 8.26
CA ASP A 546 -13.23 15.39 8.53
C ASP A 546 -13.08 16.89 8.70
N TYR A 547 -12.33 17.30 9.73
CA TYR A 547 -11.81 18.65 9.92
C TYR A 547 -10.29 18.59 9.97
N THR A 548 -9.64 19.26 9.03
CA THR A 548 -8.18 19.30 8.92
C THR A 548 -7.69 20.74 9.07
N ARG A 549 -6.70 20.94 9.93
CA ARG A 549 -6.00 22.22 10.11
C ARG A 549 -4.51 22.04 9.89
N LEU A 550 -3.96 22.78 8.93
CA LEU A 550 -2.54 22.87 8.65
C LEU A 550 -2.01 24.20 9.23
N LYS A 551 -1.01 24.08 10.11
CA LYS A 551 -0.32 25.19 10.76
C LYS A 551 1.11 25.23 10.25
N PRO A 552 1.49 26.17 9.38
CA PRO A 552 2.86 26.31 8.92
C PRO A 552 3.73 26.89 10.04
N LYS A 553 4.90 26.28 10.27
CA LYS A 553 5.92 26.85 11.14
C LYS A 553 7.02 27.44 10.26
N LEU A 554 7.08 28.75 10.20
CA LEU A 554 8.12 29.47 9.46
C LEU A 554 9.45 29.32 10.22
N THR A 555 10.30 28.38 9.81
CA THR A 555 11.64 28.20 10.36
C THR A 555 12.61 29.20 9.77
N GLN A 556 13.72 29.46 10.45
CA GLN A 556 14.75 30.39 9.93
C GLN A 556 15.37 29.82 8.64
N GLU A 557 15.52 28.49 8.55
CA GLU A 557 16.01 27.82 7.36
C GLU A 557 15.09 28.06 6.15
N PHE A 558 13.78 27.98 6.36
CA PHE A 558 12.79 28.30 5.33
C PHE A 558 12.82 29.78 4.94
N LEU A 559 12.78 30.69 5.91
CA LEU A 559 12.85 32.14 5.65
C LEU A 559 14.12 32.54 4.92
N ASN A 560 15.27 31.99 5.29
CA ASN A 560 16.53 32.24 4.60
C ASN A 560 16.53 31.73 3.16
N THR A 561 15.74 30.70 2.86
CA THR A 561 15.63 30.11 1.52
C THR A 561 14.72 30.95 0.62
N VAL A 562 13.52 31.29 1.11
CA VAL A 562 12.46 31.89 0.28
C VAL A 562 12.46 33.42 0.32
N ASN A 563 13.08 34.00 1.33
CA ASN A 563 13.10 35.44 1.53
C ASN A 563 14.43 35.95 2.13
N PRO A 564 15.59 35.67 1.49
CA PRO A 564 16.92 35.95 2.05
C PRO A 564 17.18 37.45 2.28
N THR A 565 16.46 38.30 1.55
CA THR A 565 16.61 39.75 1.65
C THR A 565 15.54 40.42 2.52
N GLY A 566 14.54 39.68 2.99
CA GLY A 566 13.35 40.22 3.67
C GLY A 566 12.39 41.00 2.74
N ALA A 567 12.58 40.91 1.43
CA ALA A 567 11.82 41.73 0.46
C ALA A 567 10.36 41.26 0.23
N TYR A 568 10.00 40.05 0.67
CA TYR A 568 8.68 39.48 0.45
C TYR A 568 7.97 39.21 1.79
N ALA A 569 6.65 39.34 1.82
CA ALA A 569 5.83 38.85 2.90
C ALA A 569 5.56 37.34 2.68
N VAL A 570 6.05 36.50 3.60
CA VAL A 570 5.77 35.06 3.56
C VAL A 570 4.43 34.82 4.28
N ASP A 571 3.45 34.19 3.60
CA ASP A 571 2.17 33.84 4.21
C ASP A 571 2.37 32.65 5.17
N GLY A 572 2.25 32.92 6.47
CA GLY A 572 2.33 31.92 7.53
C GLY A 572 0.97 31.62 8.18
N LYS A 573 -0.14 31.92 7.48
CA LYS A 573 -1.46 31.71 8.03
C LYS A 573 -1.87 30.24 8.02
N ASP A 574 -2.57 29.85 9.05
CA ASP A 574 -3.19 28.52 9.12
C ASP A 574 -4.19 28.33 7.98
N LYS A 575 -4.27 27.10 7.46
CA LYS A 575 -5.30 26.69 6.53
C LYS A 575 -6.19 25.63 7.17
N THR A 576 -7.48 25.70 6.92
CA THR A 576 -8.46 24.77 7.44
C THR A 576 -9.39 24.28 6.35
N TRP A 577 -9.71 23.02 6.39
CA TRP A 577 -10.70 22.41 5.51
C TRP A 577 -11.62 21.52 6.32
N ASN A 578 -12.87 21.44 5.90
CA ASN A 578 -13.82 20.47 6.41
C ASN A 578 -14.54 19.79 5.26
N ARG A 579 -14.89 18.52 5.46
CA ARG A 579 -15.57 17.73 4.43
C ARG A 579 -16.50 16.70 5.06
N VAL A 580 -17.71 16.61 4.51
CA VAL A 580 -18.59 15.45 4.69
C VAL A 580 -18.43 14.57 3.46
N THR A 581 -18.14 13.29 3.68
CA THR A 581 -17.88 12.31 2.63
C THR A 581 -18.86 11.15 2.76
N PRO A 582 -19.90 11.07 1.91
CA PRO A 582 -20.85 9.97 1.91
C PRO A 582 -20.36 8.79 1.08
N LYS A 583 -20.79 7.58 1.44
CA LYS A 583 -20.76 6.36 0.66
C LYS A 583 -22.09 5.65 0.81
N PHE A 584 -22.56 5.06 -0.27
CA PHE A 584 -23.73 4.20 -0.26
C PHE A 584 -23.43 2.96 -1.09
N GLY A 585 -23.47 1.80 -0.45
CA GLY A 585 -23.30 0.50 -1.05
C GLY A 585 -24.60 -0.29 -1.04
N LEU A 586 -24.73 -1.18 -2.00
CA LEU A 586 -25.89 -2.04 -2.17
C LEU A 586 -25.47 -3.37 -2.76
N THR A 587 -25.89 -4.48 -2.17
CA THR A 587 -25.79 -5.80 -2.78
C THR A 587 -27.15 -6.48 -2.83
N TYR A 588 -27.36 -7.32 -3.83
CA TYR A 588 -28.55 -8.14 -3.99
C TYR A 588 -28.16 -9.57 -4.39
N ALA A 589 -28.52 -10.54 -3.58
CA ALA A 589 -28.34 -11.95 -3.87
C ALA A 589 -29.37 -12.39 -4.91
N LEU A 590 -28.98 -12.41 -6.18
CA LEU A 590 -29.83 -12.86 -7.29
C LEU A 590 -30.22 -14.32 -7.09
N THR A 591 -29.23 -15.14 -6.72
CA THR A 591 -29.36 -16.55 -6.29
C THR A 591 -28.33 -16.80 -5.18
N ASP A 592 -28.25 -18.01 -4.66
CA ASP A 592 -27.22 -18.39 -3.68
C ASP A 592 -25.79 -18.25 -4.26
N ASN A 593 -25.64 -18.30 -5.58
CA ASN A 593 -24.36 -18.29 -6.29
C ASN A 593 -24.04 -16.94 -6.97
N TYR A 594 -25.02 -16.09 -7.19
CA TYR A 594 -24.83 -14.84 -7.94
C TYR A 594 -25.26 -13.63 -7.12
N THR A 595 -24.38 -12.66 -7.00
CA THR A 595 -24.62 -11.39 -6.30
C THR A 595 -24.40 -10.22 -7.26
N TRP A 596 -25.40 -9.38 -7.40
CA TRP A 596 -25.23 -8.05 -7.99
C TRP A 596 -24.81 -7.07 -6.90
N PHE A 597 -23.96 -6.12 -7.25
CA PHE A 597 -23.57 -5.05 -6.38
C PHE A 597 -23.51 -3.69 -7.08
N GLY A 598 -23.67 -2.63 -6.30
CA GLY A 598 -23.52 -1.26 -6.74
C GLY A 598 -23.08 -0.37 -5.61
N GLN A 599 -22.31 0.68 -5.90
CA GLN A 599 -21.92 1.69 -4.92
C GLN A 599 -21.83 3.09 -5.53
N TYR A 600 -22.09 4.07 -4.69
CA TYR A 600 -21.68 5.47 -4.85
C TYR A 600 -20.70 5.82 -3.73
N ALA A 601 -19.59 6.45 -4.05
CA ALA A 601 -18.59 6.87 -3.06
C ALA A 601 -17.94 8.19 -3.48
N GLU A 602 -17.60 9.00 -2.47
CA GLU A 602 -16.82 10.23 -2.65
C GLU A 602 -15.41 10.07 -2.07
N GLY A 603 -14.48 10.88 -2.60
CA GLY A 603 -13.12 11.00 -2.10
C GLY A 603 -12.67 12.45 -2.08
N PHE A 604 -11.70 12.75 -1.23
CA PHE A 604 -11.05 14.05 -1.19
C PHE A 604 -9.58 13.95 -0.75
N ARG A 605 -8.79 14.98 -1.05
CA ARG A 605 -7.42 15.16 -0.59
C ARG A 605 -7.15 16.65 -0.35
N THR A 606 -6.58 16.97 0.82
CA THR A 606 -6.14 18.33 1.14
C THR A 606 -4.82 18.66 0.46
N PRO A 607 -4.56 19.94 0.07
CA PRO A 607 -3.29 20.36 -0.48
C PRO A 607 -2.12 20.12 0.47
N SER A 608 -0.93 19.81 -0.09
CA SER A 608 0.30 19.66 0.68
C SER A 608 0.85 21.02 1.14
N ALA A 609 1.66 21.02 2.20
CA ALA A 609 2.32 22.25 2.64
C ALA A 609 3.28 22.81 1.58
N LYS A 610 3.95 21.94 0.81
CA LYS A 610 4.79 22.36 -0.31
C LYS A 610 3.99 23.10 -1.37
N ALA A 611 2.84 22.57 -1.78
CA ALA A 611 1.99 23.20 -2.80
C ALA A 611 1.43 24.56 -2.34
N LEU A 612 1.12 24.71 -1.04
CA LEU A 612 0.54 25.94 -0.49
C LEU A 612 1.59 27.04 -0.25
N TYR A 613 2.77 26.69 0.23
CA TYR A 613 3.74 27.67 0.78
C TYR A 613 5.12 27.53 0.17
N GLY A 614 5.39 26.47 -0.60
CA GLY A 614 6.69 26.20 -1.20
C GLY A 614 7.11 27.31 -2.15
N ARG A 615 8.35 27.80 -2.02
CA ARG A 615 8.96 28.74 -2.93
C ARG A 615 10.38 28.34 -3.23
N PHE A 616 10.76 28.46 -4.49
CA PHE A 616 12.13 28.22 -4.91
C PHE A 616 12.50 29.16 -6.04
N GLU A 617 13.70 29.71 -6.01
CA GLU A 617 14.23 30.58 -7.04
C GLU A 617 15.51 30.02 -7.63
N ASN A 618 15.55 29.90 -8.94
CA ASN A 618 16.77 29.55 -9.69
C ASN A 618 16.96 30.51 -10.87
N LEU A 619 17.31 31.74 -10.54
CA LEU A 619 17.50 32.80 -11.53
C LEU A 619 18.65 32.50 -12.51
N ASN A 620 19.59 31.64 -12.14
CA ASN A 620 20.66 31.20 -13.03
C ASN A 620 20.14 30.30 -14.17
N LEU A 621 19.07 29.56 -13.93
CA LEU A 621 18.36 28.75 -14.92
C LEU A 621 17.11 29.45 -15.46
N GLY A 622 16.77 30.62 -14.94
CA GLY A 622 15.68 31.45 -15.44
C GLY A 622 14.29 30.98 -14.99
N TYR A 623 14.15 30.34 -13.84
CA TYR A 623 12.84 29.91 -13.33
C TYR A 623 12.64 30.16 -11.84
N THR A 624 11.38 30.23 -11.43
CA THR A 624 10.92 30.28 -10.04
C THR A 624 9.77 29.30 -9.81
N VAL A 625 9.60 28.84 -8.59
CA VAL A 625 8.40 28.15 -8.12
C VAL A 625 7.72 29.08 -7.11
N GLU A 626 6.45 29.35 -7.30
CA GLU A 626 5.67 30.28 -6.49
C GLU A 626 4.63 29.55 -5.64
N PRO A 627 4.40 29.98 -4.37
CA PRO A 627 3.38 29.41 -3.51
C PRO A 627 1.96 29.71 -4.03
N ASN A 628 1.02 28.81 -3.73
CA ASN A 628 -0.40 29.05 -3.98
C ASN A 628 -1.24 28.74 -2.74
N PRO A 629 -1.44 29.72 -1.84
CA PRO A 629 -2.22 29.52 -0.63
C PRO A 629 -3.73 29.36 -0.89
N ASP A 630 -4.21 29.58 -2.10
CA ASP A 630 -5.65 29.51 -2.46
C ASP A 630 -6.07 28.17 -3.07
N LEU A 631 -5.20 27.17 -3.02
CA LEU A 631 -5.51 25.82 -3.46
C LEU A 631 -6.70 25.21 -2.72
N LYS A 632 -7.59 24.61 -3.49
CA LYS A 632 -8.75 23.85 -3.00
C LYS A 632 -8.41 22.37 -2.85
N PRO A 633 -9.07 21.66 -1.93
CA PRO A 633 -8.97 20.21 -1.86
C PRO A 633 -9.42 19.55 -3.17
N GLU A 634 -8.67 18.54 -3.58
CA GLU A 634 -9.05 17.65 -4.67
C GLU A 634 -10.27 16.82 -4.26
N THR A 635 -11.17 16.53 -5.19
CA THR A 635 -12.37 15.74 -4.92
C THR A 635 -12.67 14.73 -6.01
N SER A 636 -13.28 13.61 -5.62
CA SER A 636 -13.80 12.59 -6.55
C SER A 636 -15.22 12.17 -6.18
N LYS A 637 -15.98 11.75 -7.21
CA LYS A 637 -17.28 11.11 -7.10
C LYS A 637 -17.30 9.91 -8.03
N GLY A 638 -17.56 8.74 -7.47
CA GLY A 638 -17.52 7.49 -8.20
C GLY A 638 -18.83 6.71 -8.11
N ILE A 639 -19.21 6.08 -9.21
CA ILE A 639 -20.24 5.05 -9.27
C ILE A 639 -19.59 3.79 -9.80
N GLU A 640 -19.87 2.67 -9.17
CA GLU A 640 -19.45 1.34 -9.58
C GLU A 640 -20.61 0.38 -9.48
N THR A 641 -20.71 -0.56 -10.41
CA THR A 641 -21.67 -1.67 -10.35
C THR A 641 -21.06 -2.91 -10.99
N GLY A 642 -21.50 -4.07 -10.54
CA GLY A 642 -20.97 -5.32 -11.02
C GLY A 642 -21.82 -6.54 -10.66
N ILE A 643 -21.35 -7.69 -11.09
CA ILE A 643 -21.91 -8.99 -10.76
C ILE A 643 -20.79 -9.95 -10.39
N ARG A 644 -21.02 -10.73 -9.35
CA ARG A 644 -20.14 -11.80 -8.87
C ARG A 644 -20.85 -13.13 -8.92
N GLY A 645 -20.10 -14.16 -9.28
CA GLY A 645 -20.56 -15.53 -9.22
C GLY A 645 -19.57 -16.39 -8.45
N LYS A 646 -20.07 -17.28 -7.60
CA LYS A 646 -19.29 -18.30 -6.90
C LYS A 646 -20.07 -19.61 -6.92
N PHE A 647 -19.48 -20.63 -7.49
CA PHE A 647 -20.05 -21.95 -7.67
C PHE A 647 -18.96 -23.01 -7.57
N ASP A 648 -19.33 -24.27 -7.53
CA ASP A 648 -18.38 -25.37 -7.32
C ASP A 648 -17.33 -25.45 -8.44
N GLU A 649 -17.72 -25.09 -9.66
CA GLU A 649 -16.84 -25.07 -10.84
C GLU A 649 -15.89 -23.86 -10.86
N GLY A 650 -16.17 -22.81 -10.09
CA GLY A 650 -15.31 -21.63 -10.09
C GLY A 650 -15.97 -20.34 -9.60
N SER A 651 -15.37 -19.22 -9.97
CA SER A 651 -15.85 -17.89 -9.58
C SER A 651 -15.55 -16.84 -10.65
N PHE A 652 -16.33 -15.77 -10.64
CA PHE A 652 -16.04 -14.59 -11.43
C PHE A 652 -16.49 -13.30 -10.74
N ASP A 653 -15.87 -12.19 -11.13
CA ASP A 653 -16.24 -10.83 -10.72
C ASP A 653 -16.10 -9.92 -11.93
N ILE A 654 -17.16 -9.19 -12.28
CA ILE A 654 -17.19 -8.23 -13.38
C ILE A 654 -17.71 -6.92 -12.84
N ALA A 655 -16.93 -5.84 -13.00
CA ALA A 655 -17.27 -4.51 -12.53
C ALA A 655 -17.13 -3.48 -13.64
N VAL A 656 -18.01 -2.50 -13.65
CA VAL A 656 -17.90 -1.27 -14.46
C VAL A 656 -17.94 -0.07 -13.53
N TYR A 657 -17.13 0.94 -13.85
CA TYR A 657 -17.03 2.12 -13.01
C TYR A 657 -16.95 3.41 -13.82
N TYR A 658 -17.39 4.51 -13.16
CA TYR A 658 -17.36 5.85 -13.69
C TYR A 658 -17.04 6.85 -12.58
N ASN A 659 -15.87 7.50 -12.66
CA ASN A 659 -15.38 8.44 -11.66
C ASN A 659 -15.18 9.82 -12.27
N LYS A 660 -15.66 10.86 -11.59
CA LYS A 660 -15.41 12.27 -11.89
C LYS A 660 -14.50 12.85 -10.83
N TYR A 661 -13.49 13.57 -11.27
CA TYR A 661 -12.53 14.27 -10.44
C TYR A 661 -12.60 15.76 -10.68
N ARG A 662 -12.38 16.54 -9.62
CA ARG A 662 -12.34 18.00 -9.68
C ARG A 662 -11.22 18.53 -8.83
N ASP A 663 -10.72 19.70 -9.25
CA ASP A 663 -9.73 20.48 -8.54
C ASP A 663 -8.41 19.70 -8.30
N PHE A 664 -8.02 18.81 -9.22
CA PHE A 664 -6.70 18.15 -9.14
C PHE A 664 -5.60 19.20 -9.05
N ILE A 665 -4.65 18.98 -8.17
CA ILE A 665 -3.49 19.83 -7.98
C ILE A 665 -2.40 19.37 -8.93
N ASP A 666 -2.01 20.27 -9.85
CA ASP A 666 -0.85 20.16 -10.71
C ASP A 666 0.25 21.04 -10.11
N GLU A 667 1.34 20.43 -9.66
CA GLU A 667 2.41 21.15 -8.95
C GLU A 667 3.41 21.82 -9.90
N ASP A 668 3.45 21.44 -11.16
CA ASP A 668 4.45 21.86 -12.14
C ASP A 668 3.86 22.72 -13.28
N ASN A 669 2.74 23.40 -13.04
CA ASN A 669 2.10 24.22 -14.06
C ASN A 669 2.88 25.51 -14.31
N ALA A 670 3.33 25.73 -15.56
CA ALA A 670 4.00 26.97 -15.97
C ALA A 670 3.00 28.13 -16.07
N VAL A 671 3.28 29.21 -15.36
CA VAL A 671 2.53 30.47 -15.45
C VAL A 671 3.22 31.36 -16.50
N VAL A 672 2.54 31.60 -17.60
CA VAL A 672 3.07 32.42 -18.72
C VAL A 672 3.09 33.88 -18.33
N GLY A 673 4.26 34.51 -18.31
CA GLY A 673 4.36 35.98 -18.16
C GLY A 673 5.69 36.45 -17.57
N GLY A 674 6.70 36.72 -18.38
CA GLY A 674 7.95 37.39 -17.95
C GLY A 674 9.21 36.82 -18.60
N THR A 675 10.36 37.40 -18.23
CA THR A 675 11.69 36.93 -18.66
C THR A 675 12.20 35.75 -17.85
N VAL A 676 11.48 35.37 -16.76
CA VAL A 676 11.75 34.24 -15.88
C VAL A 676 10.54 33.32 -15.93
N GLU A 677 10.73 32.03 -16.19
CA GLU A 677 9.67 31.03 -16.18
C GLU A 677 9.17 30.82 -14.75
N GLN A 678 7.87 30.91 -14.53
CA GLN A 678 7.25 30.72 -13.22
C GLN A 678 6.43 29.44 -13.21
N PHE A 679 6.67 28.61 -12.21
CA PHE A 679 5.88 27.43 -11.91
C PHE A 679 5.04 27.66 -10.66
N GLN A 680 3.81 27.24 -10.67
CA GLN A 680 2.92 27.35 -9.52
C GLN A 680 1.98 26.14 -9.47
N ALA A 681 1.78 25.59 -8.27
CA ALA A 681 0.74 24.60 -8.06
C ALA A 681 -0.64 25.19 -8.31
N VAL A 682 -1.45 24.58 -9.16
CA VAL A 682 -2.80 25.04 -9.52
C VAL A 682 -3.81 23.91 -9.45
N ASN A 683 -5.08 24.25 -9.21
CA ASN A 683 -6.15 23.27 -9.37
C ASN A 683 -6.55 23.14 -10.84
N ILE A 684 -6.33 21.98 -11.44
CA ILE A 684 -6.87 21.61 -12.74
C ILE A 684 -8.36 21.31 -12.57
N LYS A 685 -9.19 21.79 -13.46
CA LYS A 685 -10.62 21.87 -13.22
C LYS A 685 -11.31 20.51 -13.15
N ARG A 686 -11.21 19.62 -14.14
CA ARG A 686 -12.02 18.40 -14.23
C ARG A 686 -11.32 17.26 -14.96
N ALA A 687 -11.53 16.03 -14.48
CA ALA A 687 -11.15 14.81 -15.20
C ALA A 687 -12.21 13.71 -15.03
N THR A 688 -12.33 12.87 -16.05
CA THR A 688 -13.22 11.70 -16.03
C THR A 688 -12.42 10.43 -16.29
N ILE A 689 -12.60 9.42 -15.42
CA ILE A 689 -12.04 8.08 -15.59
C ILE A 689 -13.17 7.06 -15.51
N LYS A 690 -13.22 6.15 -16.48
CA LYS A 690 -14.20 5.05 -16.55
C LYS A 690 -13.56 3.79 -17.09
N GLY A 691 -14.15 2.65 -16.78
CA GLY A 691 -13.58 1.40 -17.25
C GLY A 691 -14.40 0.17 -16.89
N VAL A 692 -13.83 -0.97 -17.29
CA VAL A 692 -14.35 -2.29 -16.99
C VAL A 692 -13.22 -3.18 -16.50
N GLU A 693 -13.52 -3.96 -15.48
CA GLU A 693 -12.63 -4.97 -14.91
C GLU A 693 -13.38 -6.29 -14.85
N ALA A 694 -12.70 -7.38 -15.19
CA ALA A 694 -13.25 -8.72 -15.07
C ALA A 694 -12.13 -9.65 -14.57
N LYS A 695 -12.48 -10.55 -13.66
CA LYS A 695 -11.63 -11.65 -13.20
C LYS A 695 -12.45 -12.90 -13.01
N GLY A 696 -11.81 -14.06 -13.13
CA GLY A 696 -12.48 -15.34 -12.91
C GLY A 696 -11.49 -16.49 -12.81
N ARG A 697 -11.95 -17.57 -12.21
CA ARG A 697 -11.29 -18.86 -12.10
C ARG A 697 -12.30 -19.95 -12.39
N LEU A 698 -11.87 -20.95 -13.15
CA LEU A 698 -12.67 -22.12 -13.51
C LEU A 698 -11.88 -23.39 -13.22
N ASN A 699 -12.44 -24.28 -12.42
CA ASN A 699 -11.91 -25.60 -12.12
C ASN A 699 -12.29 -26.55 -13.25
N LEU A 700 -11.31 -27.08 -13.97
CA LEU A 700 -11.55 -27.86 -15.19
C LEU A 700 -11.87 -29.33 -14.90
N ASP A 701 -11.61 -29.83 -13.70
CA ASP A 701 -11.93 -31.18 -13.25
C ASP A 701 -13.44 -31.49 -13.27
N THR A 702 -14.28 -30.47 -13.05
CA THR A 702 -15.75 -30.58 -13.21
C THR A 702 -16.19 -30.83 -14.64
N PHE A 703 -15.31 -30.57 -15.62
CA PHE A 703 -15.52 -30.84 -17.05
C PHE A 703 -14.76 -32.09 -17.54
N GLY A 704 -14.29 -32.95 -16.63
CA GLY A 704 -13.61 -34.20 -16.95
C GLY A 704 -12.11 -34.09 -17.15
N ALA A 705 -11.50 -32.94 -16.87
CA ALA A 705 -10.03 -32.78 -16.84
C ALA A 705 -9.44 -33.42 -15.56
N PRO A 706 -8.13 -33.65 -15.51
CA PRO A 706 -7.47 -34.12 -14.29
C PRO A 706 -7.80 -33.26 -13.08
N LYS A 707 -8.01 -33.91 -11.94
CA LYS A 707 -8.33 -33.22 -10.67
C LYS A 707 -7.23 -32.23 -10.31
N GLY A 708 -7.65 -31.01 -9.97
CA GLY A 708 -6.75 -29.91 -9.62
C GLY A 708 -6.31 -29.04 -10.81
N LEU A 709 -6.72 -29.38 -12.03
CA LEU A 709 -6.49 -28.51 -13.19
C LEU A 709 -7.50 -27.37 -13.19
N TYR A 710 -7.00 -26.12 -13.36
CA TYR A 710 -7.86 -24.93 -13.41
C TYR A 710 -7.32 -23.90 -14.40
N THR A 711 -8.20 -23.04 -14.85
CA THR A 711 -7.84 -21.83 -15.58
C THR A 711 -8.29 -20.60 -14.81
N GLN A 712 -7.54 -19.51 -14.94
CA GLN A 712 -7.90 -18.22 -14.37
C GLN A 712 -7.61 -17.11 -15.36
N GLY A 713 -8.32 -15.99 -15.22
CA GLY A 713 -8.07 -14.84 -16.07
C GLY A 713 -8.55 -13.57 -15.42
N SER A 714 -7.87 -12.48 -15.76
CA SER A 714 -8.28 -11.15 -15.36
C SER A 714 -7.94 -10.14 -16.45
N VAL A 715 -8.78 -9.13 -16.60
CA VAL A 715 -8.61 -8.07 -17.59
C VAL A 715 -9.10 -6.74 -17.03
N ALA A 716 -8.37 -5.66 -17.33
CA ALA A 716 -8.81 -4.30 -17.01
C ALA A 716 -8.60 -3.38 -18.21
N TYR A 717 -9.62 -2.60 -18.49
CA TYR A 717 -9.60 -1.50 -19.47
C TYR A 717 -10.04 -0.21 -18.79
N THR A 718 -9.18 0.79 -18.82
CA THR A 718 -9.42 2.11 -18.26
C THR A 718 -9.33 3.17 -19.35
N TYR A 719 -10.26 4.09 -19.33
CA TYR A 719 -10.31 5.28 -20.18
C TYR A 719 -10.30 6.52 -19.32
N GLY A 720 -9.27 7.36 -19.45
CA GLY A 720 -9.15 8.63 -18.74
C GLY A 720 -9.04 9.82 -19.71
N ARG A 721 -9.63 10.93 -19.31
CA ARG A 721 -9.64 12.18 -20.08
C ARG A 721 -9.63 13.39 -19.15
N ASN A 722 -8.82 14.39 -19.50
CA ASN A 722 -8.96 15.75 -18.99
C ASN A 722 -10.17 16.40 -19.68
N ASP A 723 -11.19 16.79 -18.90
CA ASP A 723 -12.46 17.30 -19.46
C ASP A 723 -12.36 18.76 -19.92
N ASP A 724 -11.28 19.47 -19.54
CA ASP A 724 -11.12 20.89 -19.91
C ASP A 724 -10.52 21.06 -21.31
N ASN A 725 -9.57 20.19 -21.70
CA ASN A 725 -8.92 20.24 -23.03
C ASN A 725 -9.23 19.01 -23.92
N GLY A 726 -9.86 17.97 -23.36
CA GLY A 726 -10.20 16.75 -24.09
C GLY A 726 -9.07 15.72 -24.20
N GLU A 727 -7.86 16.06 -23.74
CA GLU A 727 -6.66 15.22 -23.86
C GLU A 727 -6.73 13.97 -22.94
N PRO A 728 -6.02 12.91 -23.31
CA PRO A 728 -5.87 11.71 -22.45
C PRO A 728 -5.15 12.04 -21.16
N LEU A 729 -5.45 11.28 -20.10
CA LEU A 729 -4.64 11.29 -18.88
C LEU A 729 -3.46 10.32 -19.03
N ASN A 730 -2.24 10.84 -18.95
CA ASN A 730 -1.01 10.04 -19.07
C ASN A 730 -0.84 9.02 -17.93
N SER A 731 -1.51 9.21 -16.80
CA SER A 731 -1.53 8.25 -15.68
C SER A 731 -2.31 6.97 -15.98
N VAL A 732 -3.09 6.92 -17.06
CA VAL A 732 -3.90 5.75 -17.43
C VAL A 732 -3.06 4.75 -18.21
N ASN A 733 -2.96 3.54 -17.67
CA ASN A 733 -2.26 2.42 -18.29
C ASN A 733 -3.05 1.83 -19.49
N PRO A 734 -2.36 1.23 -20.47
CA PRO A 734 -3.00 0.50 -21.55
C PRO A 734 -3.75 -0.74 -21.02
N LEU A 735 -4.69 -1.27 -21.81
CA LEU A 735 -5.40 -2.51 -21.50
C LEU A 735 -4.39 -3.61 -21.17
N LYS A 736 -4.60 -4.26 -20.01
CA LYS A 736 -3.83 -5.40 -19.51
C LYS A 736 -4.77 -6.58 -19.27
N GLY A 737 -4.37 -7.75 -19.74
CA GLY A 737 -4.98 -9.03 -19.43
C GLY A 737 -3.93 -10.00 -18.90
N VAL A 738 -4.33 -10.85 -17.95
CA VAL A 738 -3.52 -11.93 -17.41
C VAL A 738 -4.35 -13.20 -17.49
N PHE A 739 -3.82 -14.25 -18.12
CA PHE A 739 -4.46 -15.54 -18.28
C PHE A 739 -3.56 -16.63 -17.71
N GLY A 740 -4.10 -17.57 -16.99
CA GLY A 740 -3.35 -18.61 -16.32
C GLY A 740 -3.95 -19.99 -16.54
N LEU A 741 -3.09 -21.00 -16.70
CA LEU A 741 -3.42 -22.41 -16.61
C LEU A 741 -2.62 -22.99 -15.45
N GLY A 742 -3.31 -23.48 -14.44
CA GLY A 742 -2.71 -23.98 -13.22
C GLY A 742 -3.13 -25.42 -12.91
N TYR A 743 -2.27 -26.08 -12.16
CA TYR A 743 -2.47 -27.42 -11.66
C TYR A 743 -2.05 -27.49 -10.21
N ASP A 744 -2.98 -27.80 -9.30
CA ASP A 744 -2.74 -27.85 -7.86
C ASP A 744 -3.07 -29.24 -7.31
N GLN A 745 -2.13 -29.82 -6.57
CA GLN A 745 -2.25 -31.04 -5.77
C GLN A 745 -1.86 -30.74 -4.32
N ASP A 746 -2.08 -31.68 -3.41
CA ASP A 746 -1.81 -31.51 -1.98
C ASP A 746 -0.34 -31.14 -1.70
N ASN A 747 0.62 -31.72 -2.44
CA ASN A 747 2.05 -31.57 -2.19
C ASN A 747 2.79 -30.75 -3.26
N TYR A 748 2.19 -30.50 -4.41
CA TYR A 748 2.83 -29.73 -5.48
C TYR A 748 1.78 -29.05 -6.36
N GLY A 749 2.20 -28.00 -7.00
CA GLY A 749 1.38 -27.32 -7.99
C GLY A 749 2.18 -26.31 -8.78
N GLY A 750 1.56 -25.77 -9.80
CA GLY A 750 2.18 -24.75 -10.65
C GLY A 750 1.15 -23.99 -11.46
N LEU A 751 1.57 -22.82 -11.92
CA LEU A 751 0.76 -21.91 -12.71
C LEU A 751 1.61 -21.32 -13.84
N VAL A 752 1.16 -21.52 -15.07
CA VAL A 752 1.66 -20.77 -16.23
C VAL A 752 0.77 -19.55 -16.40
N SER A 753 1.36 -18.37 -16.35
CA SER A 753 0.67 -17.10 -16.51
C SER A 753 1.10 -16.41 -17.80
N TRP A 754 0.15 -15.97 -18.61
CA TRP A 754 0.37 -15.17 -19.82
C TRP A 754 -0.19 -13.77 -19.61
N THR A 755 0.71 -12.79 -19.47
CA THR A 755 0.37 -11.36 -19.36
C THR A 755 0.42 -10.72 -20.73
N VAL A 756 -0.67 -10.09 -21.14
CA VAL A 756 -0.80 -9.37 -22.42
C VAL A 756 -1.11 -7.91 -22.14
N VAL A 757 -0.32 -7.01 -22.70
CA VAL A 757 -0.50 -5.56 -22.57
C VAL A 757 -0.61 -4.95 -23.96
N LYS A 758 -1.64 -4.14 -24.17
CA LYS A 758 -1.84 -3.44 -25.45
C LYS A 758 -0.84 -2.31 -25.61
N LYS A 759 -0.50 -1.96 -26.86
CA LYS A 759 0.26 -0.74 -27.18
C LYS A 759 -0.40 0.50 -26.55
N GLN A 760 0.39 1.39 -25.95
CA GLN A 760 -0.10 2.70 -25.51
C GLN A 760 -0.36 3.59 -26.72
N ASN A 761 -1.63 3.94 -26.95
CA ASN A 761 -2.04 4.75 -28.10
C ASN A 761 -2.54 6.13 -27.69
N ARG A 762 -2.87 6.32 -26.41
CA ARG A 762 -3.50 7.53 -25.89
C ARG A 762 -2.56 8.25 -24.95
N VAL A 763 -1.93 9.29 -25.44
CA VAL A 763 -0.95 10.09 -24.69
C VAL A 763 -1.28 11.55 -24.94
N ASP A 764 -1.31 12.36 -23.87
CA ASP A 764 -1.39 13.81 -23.97
C ASP A 764 -0.08 14.32 -24.56
N SER A 765 -0.16 14.90 -25.76
CA SER A 765 0.99 15.44 -26.50
C SER A 765 1.35 16.86 -26.08
N THR A 766 0.50 17.54 -25.29
CA THR A 766 0.71 18.95 -24.92
C THR A 766 1.63 19.08 -23.69
N THR A 767 1.66 18.05 -22.83
CA THR A 767 2.46 18.01 -21.58
C THR A 767 3.73 17.19 -21.69
N PHE A 768 3.95 16.50 -22.83
CA PHE A 768 5.04 15.56 -23.01
C PHE A 768 6.13 16.15 -23.92
N HIS A 769 7.29 16.42 -23.34
CA HIS A 769 8.47 16.78 -24.14
C HIS A 769 9.12 15.49 -24.65
N ALA A 770 9.45 15.44 -25.93
CA ALA A 770 10.17 14.29 -26.51
C ALA A 770 11.51 14.11 -25.77
N PRO A 771 11.90 12.86 -25.38
CA PRO A 771 13.14 12.60 -24.65
C PRO A 771 14.42 13.07 -25.37
N ASP A 772 14.31 13.35 -26.67
CA ASP A 772 15.41 13.74 -27.55
C ASP A 772 15.37 15.23 -27.96
N GLY A 773 14.42 16.02 -27.45
CA GLY A 773 14.18 17.39 -27.90
C GLY A 773 13.68 17.45 -29.33
N GLY A 774 13.29 16.31 -29.94
CA GLY A 774 12.79 16.21 -31.31
C GLY A 774 11.31 16.55 -31.42
N THR A 775 10.85 16.65 -32.67
CA THR A 775 9.45 16.94 -33.01
C THR A 775 8.57 15.70 -33.10
N ASP A 776 9.10 14.49 -32.82
CA ASP A 776 8.44 13.20 -33.06
C ASP A 776 7.35 12.81 -32.05
N GLY A 777 7.06 13.66 -31.09
CA GLY A 777 6.04 13.43 -30.05
C GLY A 777 6.49 12.40 -28.97
N PRO A 778 5.62 12.13 -28.00
CA PRO A 778 5.97 11.30 -26.85
C PRO A 778 6.19 9.82 -27.22
N PHE A 779 7.16 9.17 -26.57
CA PHE A 779 7.35 7.73 -26.70
C PHE A 779 6.10 6.96 -26.24
N LYS A 780 5.59 6.09 -27.11
CA LYS A 780 4.44 5.23 -26.85
C LYS A 780 4.92 3.80 -26.70
N THR A 781 4.75 3.20 -25.53
CA THR A 781 5.20 1.82 -25.30
C THR A 781 4.53 0.85 -26.28
N PRO A 782 5.28 -0.04 -26.95
CA PRO A 782 4.71 -1.10 -27.77
C PRO A 782 3.94 -2.08 -26.91
N GLY A 783 2.96 -2.77 -27.50
CA GLY A 783 2.30 -3.89 -26.83
C GLY A 783 3.24 -5.08 -26.67
N PHE A 784 2.98 -5.89 -25.65
CA PHE A 784 3.79 -7.06 -25.36
C PHE A 784 2.95 -8.21 -24.78
N GLY A 785 3.53 -9.44 -24.87
CA GLY A 785 3.05 -10.62 -24.19
C GLY A 785 4.24 -11.32 -23.53
N ILE A 786 4.12 -11.67 -22.27
CA ILE A 786 5.13 -12.42 -21.50
C ILE A 786 4.50 -13.64 -20.86
N LEU A 787 5.29 -14.72 -20.79
CA LEU A 787 4.93 -15.95 -20.10
C LEU A 787 5.80 -16.11 -18.86
N ASP A 788 5.14 -16.43 -17.74
CA ASP A 788 5.76 -16.76 -16.48
C ASP A 788 5.31 -18.14 -16.02
N LEU A 789 6.16 -18.85 -15.29
CA LEU A 789 5.86 -20.12 -14.63
C LEU A 789 6.19 -19.99 -13.15
N THR A 790 5.24 -20.28 -12.29
CA THR A 790 5.46 -20.46 -10.85
C THR A 790 5.08 -21.88 -10.46
N ALA A 791 5.81 -22.45 -9.52
CA ALA A 791 5.54 -23.79 -9.01
C ALA A 791 5.92 -23.89 -7.54
N TYR A 792 5.27 -24.81 -6.83
CA TYR A 792 5.62 -25.14 -5.46
C TYR A 792 5.71 -26.66 -5.27
N TYR A 793 6.53 -27.07 -4.32
CA TYR A 793 6.66 -28.44 -3.88
C TYR A 793 6.82 -28.52 -2.36
N LYS A 794 5.92 -29.23 -1.68
CA LYS A 794 6.02 -29.54 -0.26
C LYS A 794 6.90 -30.78 -0.10
N VAL A 795 8.15 -30.55 0.28
CA VAL A 795 9.13 -31.62 0.53
C VAL A 795 8.70 -32.46 1.75
N SER A 796 8.11 -31.81 2.72
CA SER A 796 7.48 -32.42 3.90
C SER A 796 6.27 -31.60 4.31
N LYS A 797 5.58 -32.01 5.38
CA LYS A 797 4.48 -31.22 5.97
C LYS A 797 4.91 -29.82 6.45
N ASP A 798 6.20 -29.64 6.72
CA ASP A 798 6.77 -28.42 7.29
C ASP A 798 7.72 -27.68 6.34
N VAL A 799 8.12 -28.26 5.22
CA VAL A 799 9.09 -27.65 4.27
C VAL A 799 8.47 -27.50 2.90
N THR A 800 8.39 -26.26 2.43
CA THR A 800 7.91 -25.91 1.10
C THR A 800 9.00 -25.20 0.29
N VAL A 801 9.16 -25.61 -0.96
CA VAL A 801 10.03 -24.94 -1.94
C VAL A 801 9.13 -24.32 -3.00
N ASN A 802 9.30 -23.03 -3.24
CA ASN A 802 8.63 -22.32 -4.34
C ASN A 802 9.68 -21.91 -5.38
N GLY A 803 9.36 -22.04 -6.65
CA GLY A 803 10.18 -21.63 -7.78
C GLY A 803 9.39 -20.81 -8.78
N GLY A 804 10.03 -19.81 -9.37
CA GLY A 804 9.45 -18.96 -10.41
C GLY A 804 10.41 -18.75 -11.56
N LEU A 805 9.93 -18.88 -12.80
CA LEU A 805 10.62 -18.49 -14.02
C LEU A 805 9.81 -17.38 -14.69
N TYR A 806 10.40 -16.23 -14.83
CA TYR A 806 9.74 -15.04 -15.32
C TYR A 806 10.25 -14.65 -16.70
N ASN A 807 9.35 -14.06 -17.52
CA ASN A 807 9.64 -13.69 -18.91
C ASN A 807 10.33 -14.83 -19.69
N LEU A 808 9.71 -16.02 -19.68
CA LEU A 808 10.25 -17.25 -20.31
C LEU A 808 10.67 -17.05 -21.76
N THR A 809 9.97 -16.18 -22.49
CA THR A 809 10.22 -15.87 -23.90
C THR A 809 11.31 -14.84 -24.12
N ASP A 810 11.93 -14.36 -23.05
CA ASP A 810 12.99 -13.34 -23.08
C ASP A 810 12.57 -12.08 -23.86
N LYS A 811 11.36 -11.61 -23.65
CA LYS A 811 10.78 -10.47 -24.34
C LYS A 811 11.33 -9.16 -23.82
N LYS A 812 11.82 -8.27 -24.69
CA LYS A 812 12.09 -6.86 -24.38
C LYS A 812 10.79 -6.10 -24.32
N TYR A 813 10.53 -5.42 -23.18
CA TYR A 813 9.31 -4.63 -22.97
C TYR A 813 9.49 -3.51 -21.95
N TRP A 814 8.56 -2.54 -21.99
CA TRP A 814 8.48 -1.42 -21.05
C TRP A 814 7.10 -1.41 -20.41
N ASN A 815 7.04 -1.09 -19.12
CA ASN A 815 5.79 -0.69 -18.48
C ASN A 815 5.55 0.80 -18.74
N TRP A 816 4.31 1.16 -19.03
CA TRP A 816 3.95 2.56 -19.31
C TRP A 816 4.26 3.49 -18.14
N ASP A 817 3.97 3.06 -16.89
CA ASP A 817 4.23 3.86 -15.69
C ASP A 817 5.72 4.17 -15.45
N ASP A 818 6.64 3.39 -16.01
CA ASP A 818 8.08 3.64 -15.89
C ASP A 818 8.57 4.70 -16.89
N VAL A 819 7.92 4.83 -18.05
CA VAL A 819 8.37 5.72 -19.12
C VAL A 819 7.53 6.98 -19.25
N ARG A 820 6.28 7.00 -18.79
CA ARG A 820 5.38 8.14 -18.93
C ARG A 820 5.82 9.41 -18.21
N SER A 821 6.57 9.26 -17.13
CA SER A 821 7.14 10.34 -16.33
C SER A 821 8.64 10.51 -16.56
N TYR A 822 9.16 9.85 -17.60
CA TYR A 822 10.55 10.02 -17.96
C TYR A 822 10.72 11.39 -18.60
N ASP A 823 11.20 12.32 -17.81
CA ASP A 823 11.66 13.61 -18.27
C ASP A 823 13.13 13.49 -18.67
N SER A 824 13.43 13.94 -19.87
CA SER A 824 14.80 14.03 -20.37
C SER A 824 15.76 14.82 -19.47
N VAL A 825 15.20 15.68 -18.61
CA VAL A 825 15.94 16.52 -17.65
C VAL A 825 15.99 15.91 -16.26
N GLY A 826 15.09 14.97 -15.91
CA GLY A 826 14.73 14.67 -14.52
C GLY A 826 15.75 13.93 -13.69
N GLU A 827 16.35 12.82 -14.14
CA GLU A 827 17.18 12.03 -13.24
C GLU A 827 18.67 12.37 -13.27
N ALA A 828 19.16 12.86 -14.39
CA ALA A 828 20.60 13.07 -14.54
C ALA A 828 20.94 14.38 -15.27
N GLY A 829 19.94 15.18 -15.67
CA GLY A 829 20.17 16.28 -16.57
C GLY A 829 20.67 15.82 -17.96
N VAL A 830 20.33 14.60 -18.35
CA VAL A 830 20.83 13.92 -19.53
C VAL A 830 19.68 13.73 -20.50
N THR A 831 19.74 14.40 -21.63
CA THR A 831 18.78 14.30 -22.74
C THR A 831 19.18 13.18 -23.69
N GLY A 832 18.20 12.41 -24.22
CA GLY A 832 18.37 11.53 -25.37
C GLY A 832 17.54 10.23 -25.33
N PRO A 833 17.13 9.72 -26.48
CA PRO A 833 16.27 8.53 -26.62
C PRO A 833 16.98 7.23 -26.21
N ALA A 834 18.30 7.17 -26.23
CA ALA A 834 19.08 6.00 -25.82
C ALA A 834 18.84 5.55 -24.36
N ASN A 835 18.37 6.43 -23.50
CA ASN A 835 18.11 6.13 -22.10
C ASN A 835 16.81 5.34 -21.83
N LEU A 836 15.86 5.29 -22.78
CA LEU A 836 14.61 4.55 -22.61
C LEU A 836 14.83 3.03 -22.49
N ASP A 837 15.88 2.49 -23.11
CA ASP A 837 16.22 1.08 -22.99
C ASP A 837 16.68 0.70 -21.57
N ARG A 838 17.15 1.66 -20.78
CA ARG A 838 17.47 1.48 -19.36
C ARG A 838 16.22 1.26 -18.50
N LEU A 839 15.06 1.70 -18.96
CA LEU A 839 13.77 1.52 -18.30
C LEU A 839 13.02 0.27 -18.75
N THR A 840 13.65 -0.58 -19.56
CA THR A 840 13.09 -1.89 -19.89
C THR A 840 13.03 -2.78 -18.67
N GLN A 841 12.07 -3.68 -18.66
CA GLN A 841 11.96 -4.70 -17.61
C GLN A 841 13.01 -5.80 -17.82
N PRO A 842 13.32 -6.58 -16.78
CA PRO A 842 14.27 -7.69 -16.87
C PRO A 842 13.94 -8.67 -18.01
N GLY A 843 14.98 -9.22 -18.63
CA GLY A 843 14.87 -10.38 -19.50
C GLY A 843 14.41 -11.63 -18.74
N ARG A 844 14.69 -12.81 -19.29
CA ARG A 844 14.39 -14.06 -18.58
C ARG A 844 15.14 -14.12 -17.25
N ASN A 845 14.40 -14.35 -16.17
CA ASN A 845 14.94 -14.42 -14.83
C ASN A 845 14.22 -15.49 -14.00
N PHE A 846 14.75 -15.80 -12.81
CA PHE A 846 14.16 -16.78 -11.93
C PHE A 846 14.25 -16.35 -10.47
N ALA A 847 13.35 -16.91 -9.66
CA ALA A 847 13.41 -16.80 -8.21
C ALA A 847 13.10 -18.15 -7.56
N ILE A 848 13.67 -18.37 -6.40
CA ILE A 848 13.44 -19.55 -5.58
C ILE A 848 13.35 -19.14 -4.11
N ASN A 849 12.47 -19.76 -3.36
CA ASN A 849 12.49 -19.67 -1.90
C ASN A 849 12.22 -21.04 -1.25
N VAL A 850 12.77 -21.21 -0.07
CA VAL A 850 12.55 -22.36 0.81
C VAL A 850 11.96 -21.83 2.12
N ILE A 851 10.84 -22.41 2.52
CA ILE A 851 10.12 -22.08 3.72
C ILE A 851 10.08 -23.30 4.63
N TRP A 852 10.41 -23.11 5.89
CA TRP A 852 10.33 -24.14 6.93
C TRP A 852 9.43 -23.62 8.06
N ASP A 853 8.23 -24.18 8.16
CA ASP A 853 7.23 -23.92 9.20
C ASP A 853 7.32 -25.00 10.29
N ILE A 854 7.79 -24.63 11.48
CA ILE A 854 8.05 -25.51 12.62
C ILE A 854 6.91 -25.45 13.62
#